data_08ffe1ee07447563de600fe40b01e7f0
#
_entry.id   08ffe1ee07447563de600fe40b01e7f0
#
_cell.length_a   1.000
_cell.length_b   1.000
_cell.length_c   1.000
_cell.angle_alpha   90.00
_cell.angle_beta   90.00
_cell.angle_gamma   90.00
#
_symmetry.space_group_name_H-M   'P 1'
#
loop_
_entity.id
_entity.type
_entity.pdbx_description
1 polymer ?
#
loop_
_entity_poly.entity_id
_entity_poly.type
_entity_poly.pdbx_seq_one_letter_code
_entity_poly.pdbx_strand_id
1 'polypeptide(L)'
;MNTFSRLLGFVNVPLALLLAGSGFVFAEDKKEGGKPVSFHKDVRPLFQANCNGCHQPAKAKGKLVMTNFAALMKGGGEGPAIVPGKPDDSYLVEMVTPNEKGEYEMPKGKNAKPLHETEIALIRRWIEEGAKDDSPEDAGSLYTMNNPPKYVMPPVVTSLDFSPDGKLLAMTGFHEALIHKADGSGLVARLVGLSERVESVAFSPDGKKLAVTGGQPGRMGEVQIWNLEKKELELSKSVTFDTLYGASWSPDGKYIAFGAADTSVRVIESATGKQIVYMAGHDDWVRGTVFTKDGKSVFSVSRDKTVKQTDVATERFVGNVTTHTPFVLSGGQNSIDVHPKRTELLVGGADGKPKLFRQNVKAAPAGGGNPNQIREFGAMLGRIYGVCFNHDGMLGFAGSSLDGKGELSAFQIDSGKNMWKVPVKETGIFAVACSPDGKTVAASGFDGKIRLLSVASGEVKKIFVPVDIAKKVGAASGGALAKADPELKLVAEESLPKQFTVQGLESSPKRVDISRVVDYTQIILTAKLNMGAEADVTRMAKWHVEGGVGEVSLRGLFTPAKNGEGKLIGEFSGKRIEIPVKVSGLDDPHVPDYVRDVNPVISKIGCNAGTCHGSKDGKDGFKLSLRGYDAIYDIRAFTDDMASRRTNLAAPEKSLMLLKPTGAVPHEGAQVVKKGSKYYRIIRDWIGAGAKLDLESRKVDKIELLPNNPVAQEIGSTQQVRVVATYPDGTVRDVTREAIVTSGNRDVAEHDKIGLMTTLRRGEAPILARYEGRYAATTLTVMGD
;
A
#
# COMPACT_ATOMS: atom_id res chain seq x y z
N MET A 1 -67.41 7.21 -28.22
CA MET A 1 -68.86 6.85 -28.06
C MET A 1 -69.03 6.52 -26.59
N ASN A 2 -69.63 7.45 -25.94
CA ASN A 2 -70.73 7.32 -24.96
C ASN A 2 -70.37 6.58 -23.65
N THR A 3 -70.59 7.05 -22.52
CA THR A 3 -71.27 8.20 -21.86
C THR A 3 -71.65 7.76 -20.45
N PHE A 4 -71.44 8.65 -19.44
CA PHE A 4 -72.37 8.94 -18.31
C PHE A 4 -72.79 7.81 -17.36
N SER A 5 -72.94 7.91 -16.03
CA SER A 5 -73.36 9.04 -15.21
C SER A 5 -73.33 8.67 -13.72
N ARG A 6 -73.05 9.62 -12.88
CA ARG A 6 -73.55 10.02 -11.55
C ARG A 6 -74.57 9.14 -10.83
N LEU A 7 -74.44 8.98 -9.50
CA LEU A 7 -75.43 9.60 -8.57
C LEU A 7 -74.91 9.60 -7.10
N LEU A 8 -75.26 10.71 -6.45
CA LEU A 8 -75.13 11.00 -5.03
C LEU A 8 -76.13 10.21 -4.16
N GLY A 9 -75.79 9.99 -2.88
CA GLY A 9 -76.70 9.61 -1.83
C GLY A 9 -76.20 9.97 -0.45
N PHE A 10 -76.66 11.06 0.11
CA PHE A 10 -76.51 11.45 1.51
C PHE A 10 -77.45 10.60 2.38
N VAL A 11 -77.12 10.35 3.69
CA VAL A 11 -77.99 10.63 4.82
C VAL A 11 -77.41 10.01 6.14
N ASN A 12 -77.17 10.91 7.10
CA ASN A 12 -77.46 10.92 8.54
C ASN A 12 -76.68 10.05 9.55
N VAL A 13 -76.13 10.81 10.46
CA VAL A 13 -75.64 10.52 11.85
C VAL A 13 -76.78 10.11 12.80
N PRO A 14 -76.55 9.31 13.86
CA PRO A 14 -76.65 9.93 15.15
C PRO A 14 -75.50 9.68 16.12
N LEU A 15 -75.24 10.70 16.87
CA LEU A 15 -74.48 10.91 18.03
C LEU A 15 -74.87 9.98 19.21
N ALA A 16 -73.97 9.28 19.83
CA ALA A 16 -74.07 8.77 21.21
C ALA A 16 -72.75 8.90 21.94
N LEU A 17 -72.72 9.82 22.90
CA LEU A 17 -71.75 9.92 23.97
C LEU A 17 -71.83 8.72 24.88
N LEU A 18 -70.67 8.11 25.27
CA LEU A 18 -70.49 7.63 26.64
C LEU A 18 -69.02 7.48 27.01
N LEU A 19 -68.74 7.82 28.21
CA LEU A 19 -67.53 8.10 28.96
C LEU A 19 -66.52 6.96 29.14
N ALA A 20 -65.25 7.38 29.21
CA ALA A 20 -64.25 7.04 30.22
C ALA A 20 -63.63 5.64 30.20
N GLY A 21 -62.33 5.61 29.86
CA GLY A 21 -61.42 4.54 30.16
C GLY A 21 -60.02 4.94 29.72
N SER A 22 -59.24 5.57 30.61
CA SER A 22 -57.82 5.92 30.41
C SER A 22 -56.98 4.64 30.35
N GLY A 23 -56.77 4.15 29.10
CA GLY A 23 -55.75 3.17 28.83
C GLY A 23 -54.60 3.87 28.05
N PHE A 24 -53.48 4.02 28.68
CA PHE A 24 -52.24 4.39 27.99
C PHE A 24 -51.93 3.27 26.99
N VAL A 25 -52.24 3.49 25.73
CA VAL A 25 -51.66 2.74 24.63
C VAL A 25 -50.32 3.34 24.34
N PHE A 26 -49.24 2.60 24.68
CA PHE A 26 -47.92 2.89 24.19
C PHE A 26 -47.99 2.82 22.66
N ALA A 27 -47.79 3.96 22.01
CA ALA A 27 -47.60 4.01 20.58
C ALA A 27 -46.32 3.24 20.29
N GLU A 28 -46.44 2.13 19.55
CA GLU A 28 -45.28 1.53 18.87
C GLU A 28 -44.69 2.59 17.96
N ASP A 29 -43.48 3.03 18.28
CA ASP A 29 -42.68 3.83 17.38
C ASP A 29 -42.53 3.06 16.05
N LYS A 30 -43.20 3.50 15.02
CA LYS A 30 -42.93 3.06 13.65
C LYS A 30 -41.49 3.45 13.35
N LYS A 31 -40.58 2.45 13.35
CA LYS A 31 -39.21 2.57 12.83
C LYS A 31 -39.32 3.22 11.44
N GLU A 32 -38.79 4.44 11.30
CA GLU A 32 -38.52 5.03 9.99
C GLU A 32 -37.70 4.04 9.18
N GLY A 33 -38.23 3.62 8.03
CA GLY A 33 -37.64 2.63 7.12
C GLY A 33 -36.38 3.18 6.46
N GLY A 34 -35.28 3.21 7.18
CA GLY A 34 -33.94 3.44 6.62
C GLY A 34 -33.57 2.30 5.65
N LYS A 35 -32.76 2.60 4.62
CA LYS A 35 -32.23 1.59 3.70
C LYS A 35 -31.56 0.46 4.50
N PRO A 36 -31.69 -0.83 4.08
CA PRO A 36 -30.99 -1.94 4.72
C PRO A 36 -29.48 -1.69 4.79
N VAL A 37 -28.85 -2.16 5.87
CA VAL A 37 -27.40 -2.03 6.05
C VAL A 37 -26.69 -2.98 5.10
N SER A 38 -25.79 -2.45 4.28
CA SER A 38 -24.98 -3.19 3.33
C SER A 38 -23.75 -3.78 4.01
N PHE A 39 -23.57 -5.10 3.96
CA PHE A 39 -22.31 -5.70 4.37
C PHE A 39 -21.15 -5.14 3.55
N HIS A 40 -21.29 -5.13 2.24
CA HIS A 40 -20.22 -4.71 1.33
C HIS A 40 -19.80 -3.25 1.47
N LYS A 41 -20.76 -2.33 1.63
CA LYS A 41 -20.53 -0.89 1.62
C LYS A 41 -20.31 -0.31 3.01
N ASP A 42 -21.01 -0.85 4.02
CA ASP A 42 -21.09 -0.25 5.35
C ASP A 42 -20.28 -1.03 6.40
N VAL A 43 -20.48 -2.36 6.51
CA VAL A 43 -19.90 -3.19 7.57
C VAL A 43 -18.47 -3.66 7.23
N ARG A 44 -18.27 -4.17 6.02
CA ARG A 44 -16.97 -4.66 5.57
C ARG A 44 -15.84 -3.63 5.69
N PRO A 45 -16.04 -2.33 5.35
CA PRO A 45 -15.02 -1.31 5.58
C PRO A 45 -14.63 -1.14 7.05
N LEU A 46 -15.57 -1.27 7.99
CA LEU A 46 -15.27 -1.23 9.43
C LEU A 46 -14.37 -2.40 9.84
N PHE A 47 -14.68 -3.61 9.38
CA PHE A 47 -13.86 -4.80 9.65
C PHE A 47 -12.47 -4.69 9.02
N GLN A 48 -12.38 -4.15 7.80
CA GLN A 48 -11.11 -3.88 7.12
C GLN A 48 -10.24 -2.90 7.91
N ALA A 49 -10.85 -1.84 8.44
CA ALA A 49 -10.14 -0.82 9.18
C ALA A 49 -9.65 -1.29 10.55
N ASN A 50 -10.44 -2.10 11.27
CA ASN A 50 -10.24 -2.35 12.69
C ASN A 50 -9.91 -3.81 13.04
N CYS A 51 -10.35 -4.81 12.25
CA CYS A 51 -10.34 -6.22 12.64
C CYS A 51 -9.41 -7.09 11.79
N ASN A 52 -9.42 -6.90 10.45
CA ASN A 52 -8.76 -7.78 9.48
C ASN A 52 -7.23 -7.84 9.63
N GLY A 53 -6.60 -6.88 10.33
CA GLY A 53 -5.17 -6.90 10.61
C GLY A 53 -4.73 -8.11 11.44
N CYS A 54 -5.61 -8.58 12.34
CA CYS A 54 -5.35 -9.71 13.23
C CYS A 54 -6.22 -10.95 12.91
N HIS A 55 -7.37 -10.77 12.25
CA HIS A 55 -8.34 -11.81 11.93
C HIS A 55 -8.33 -12.12 10.43
N GLN A 56 -7.23 -12.67 9.93
CA GLN A 56 -6.96 -13.00 8.52
C GLN A 56 -6.32 -14.39 8.41
N PRO A 57 -6.33 -15.05 7.23
CA PRO A 57 -5.77 -16.39 7.08
C PRO A 57 -4.31 -16.54 7.51
N ALA A 58 -3.48 -15.52 7.28
CA ALA A 58 -2.07 -15.50 7.72
C ALA A 58 -1.91 -15.33 9.24
N LYS A 59 -2.94 -14.82 9.93
CA LYS A 59 -2.92 -14.52 11.38
C LYS A 59 -4.33 -14.60 11.93
N ALA A 60 -4.84 -15.81 12.05
CA ALA A 60 -6.20 -16.06 12.56
C ALA A 60 -6.21 -16.08 14.10
N LYS A 61 -6.08 -14.92 14.74
CA LYS A 61 -6.21 -14.83 16.20
C LYS A 61 -7.59 -15.27 16.64
N GLY A 62 -7.66 -16.08 17.70
CA GLY A 62 -8.91 -16.75 18.11
C GLY A 62 -9.47 -17.70 17.06
N LYS A 63 -8.64 -18.16 16.08
CA LYS A 63 -9.07 -18.95 14.91
C LYS A 63 -10.15 -18.27 14.04
N LEU A 64 -10.43 -16.98 14.28
CA LEU A 64 -11.41 -16.19 13.53
C LEU A 64 -10.77 -15.54 12.30
N VAL A 65 -11.42 -15.68 11.14
CA VAL A 65 -11.04 -15.03 9.87
C VAL A 65 -12.20 -14.13 9.43
N MET A 66 -11.95 -12.82 9.33
CA MET A 66 -12.96 -11.81 9.00
C MET A 66 -12.77 -11.21 7.61
N THR A 67 -11.83 -11.71 6.81
CA THR A 67 -11.48 -11.16 5.49
C THR A 67 -12.44 -11.57 4.38
N ASN A 68 -13.26 -12.59 4.58
CA ASN A 68 -14.37 -12.96 3.71
C ASN A 68 -15.60 -13.35 4.53
N PHE A 69 -16.76 -13.19 3.93
CA PHE A 69 -18.04 -13.41 4.59
C PHE A 69 -18.24 -14.84 5.09
N ALA A 70 -17.95 -15.85 4.28
CA ALA A 70 -18.16 -17.24 4.64
C ALA A 70 -17.29 -17.67 5.85
N ALA A 71 -16.02 -17.19 5.89
CA ALA A 71 -15.14 -17.46 7.02
C ALA A 71 -15.58 -16.72 8.29
N LEU A 72 -16.08 -15.49 8.18
CA LEU A 72 -16.66 -14.73 9.28
C LEU A 72 -17.85 -15.46 9.90
N MET A 73 -18.79 -15.94 9.07
CA MET A 73 -19.98 -16.66 9.51
C MET A 73 -19.66 -18.05 10.10
N LYS A 74 -18.53 -18.67 9.70
CA LYS A 74 -18.04 -19.90 10.32
C LYS A 74 -17.64 -19.71 11.80
N GLY A 75 -17.24 -18.48 12.17
CA GLY A 75 -16.78 -18.13 13.52
C GLY A 75 -15.33 -18.51 13.81
N GLY A 76 -14.97 -18.51 15.08
CA GLY A 76 -13.63 -18.73 15.60
C GLY A 76 -13.50 -19.94 16.54
N GLY A 77 -12.48 -19.88 17.41
CA GLY A 77 -12.21 -20.92 18.40
C GLY A 77 -13.29 -21.05 19.48
N GLU A 78 -13.95 -19.94 19.80
CA GLU A 78 -15.03 -19.85 20.80
C GLU A 78 -16.43 -20.11 20.20
N GLY A 79 -16.51 -20.44 18.90
CA GLY A 79 -17.76 -20.69 18.20
C GLY A 79 -18.17 -19.60 17.23
N PRO A 80 -19.50 -19.47 16.93
CA PRO A 80 -20.01 -18.46 16.00
C PRO A 80 -19.73 -17.04 16.51
N ALA A 81 -19.07 -16.23 15.69
CA ALA A 81 -18.82 -14.84 16.02
C ALA A 81 -20.08 -13.97 15.83
N ILE A 82 -21.00 -14.39 14.94
CA ILE A 82 -22.23 -13.70 14.59
C ILE A 82 -23.39 -14.71 14.59
N VAL A 83 -24.49 -14.33 15.21
CA VAL A 83 -25.77 -15.03 15.19
C VAL A 83 -26.76 -14.16 14.42
N PRO A 84 -27.11 -14.49 13.16
CA PRO A 84 -28.03 -13.69 12.37
C PRO A 84 -29.36 -13.43 13.06
N GLY A 85 -29.81 -12.19 13.03
CA GLY A 85 -31.04 -11.75 13.71
C GLY A 85 -30.90 -11.49 15.20
N LYS A 86 -29.72 -11.82 15.81
CA LYS A 86 -29.52 -11.78 17.26
C LYS A 86 -28.23 -11.05 17.63
N PRO A 87 -28.20 -9.72 17.61
CA PRO A 87 -27.00 -8.96 17.93
C PRO A 87 -26.49 -9.21 19.35
N ASP A 88 -27.38 -9.40 20.34
CA ASP A 88 -27.00 -9.63 21.74
C ASP A 88 -26.40 -11.03 21.98
N ASP A 89 -26.77 -12.02 21.15
CA ASP A 89 -26.21 -13.36 21.19
C ASP A 89 -24.90 -13.46 20.34
N SER A 90 -24.48 -12.39 19.70
CA SER A 90 -23.32 -12.36 18.80
C SER A 90 -22.04 -12.00 19.56
N TYR A 91 -21.10 -12.93 19.67
CA TYR A 91 -19.85 -12.76 20.40
C TYR A 91 -19.00 -11.57 19.89
N LEU A 92 -19.08 -11.27 18.59
CA LEU A 92 -18.45 -10.07 18.01
C LEU A 92 -18.94 -8.78 18.68
N VAL A 93 -20.25 -8.68 18.93
CA VAL A 93 -20.85 -7.47 19.53
C VAL A 93 -20.41 -7.32 20.99
N GLU A 94 -20.39 -8.42 21.74
CA GLU A 94 -19.88 -8.45 23.12
C GLU A 94 -18.42 -7.93 23.17
N MET A 95 -17.56 -8.42 22.29
CA MET A 95 -16.14 -8.08 22.26
C MET A 95 -15.84 -6.61 21.94
N VAL A 96 -16.67 -5.96 21.13
CA VAL A 96 -16.45 -4.56 20.70
C VAL A 96 -17.23 -3.54 21.52
N THR A 97 -18.18 -3.96 22.34
CA THR A 97 -19.00 -3.08 23.16
C THR A 97 -18.28 -2.79 24.48
N PRO A 98 -18.04 -1.51 24.83
CA PRO A 98 -17.46 -1.16 26.12
C PRO A 98 -18.35 -1.58 27.27
N ASN A 99 -17.75 -2.06 28.35
CA ASN A 99 -18.43 -2.35 29.61
C ASN A 99 -18.79 -1.04 30.38
N GLU A 100 -19.42 -1.15 31.53
CA GLU A 100 -19.82 -0.01 32.38
C GLU A 100 -18.64 0.89 32.83
N LYS A 101 -17.41 0.34 32.79
CA LYS A 101 -16.17 1.09 33.11
C LYS A 101 -15.52 1.71 31.87
N GLY A 102 -16.12 1.54 30.66
CA GLY A 102 -15.56 2.01 29.42
C GLY A 102 -14.44 1.10 28.86
N GLU A 103 -14.23 -0.08 29.43
CA GLU A 103 -13.25 -1.05 28.94
C GLU A 103 -13.87 -1.92 27.85
N TYR A 104 -13.09 -2.28 26.83
CA TYR A 104 -13.49 -3.13 25.70
C TYR A 104 -12.42 -4.18 25.41
N GLU A 105 -12.87 -5.35 24.94
CA GLU A 105 -11.96 -6.44 24.63
C GLU A 105 -11.33 -6.32 23.22
N MET A 106 -12.07 -5.77 22.25
CA MET A 106 -11.62 -5.57 20.87
C MET A 106 -12.05 -4.20 20.33
N PRO A 107 -11.26 -3.61 19.41
CA PRO A 107 -9.99 -4.10 18.87
C PRO A 107 -8.81 -3.92 19.84
N LYS A 108 -7.85 -4.86 19.83
CA LYS A 108 -6.60 -4.79 20.60
C LYS A 108 -5.41 -4.41 19.72
N GLY A 109 -4.49 -3.62 20.26
CA GLY A 109 -3.25 -3.25 19.59
C GLY A 109 -2.77 -1.85 19.98
N LYS A 110 -1.51 -1.52 19.70
CA LYS A 110 -0.88 -0.27 20.12
C LYS A 110 -1.59 1.00 19.62
N ASN A 111 -2.21 0.92 18.45
CA ASN A 111 -2.94 2.02 17.79
C ASN A 111 -4.45 1.75 17.75
N ALA A 112 -4.91 0.68 18.39
CA ALA A 112 -6.32 0.34 18.42
C ALA A 112 -7.09 1.39 19.21
N LYS A 113 -8.25 1.76 18.69
CA LYS A 113 -9.23 2.60 19.37
C LYS A 113 -10.51 1.80 19.48
N PRO A 114 -11.33 2.04 20.53
CA PRO A 114 -12.68 1.48 20.59
C PRO A 114 -13.45 1.90 19.33
N LEU A 115 -14.37 1.06 18.89
CA LEU A 115 -15.33 1.44 17.87
C LEU A 115 -16.22 2.56 18.44
N HIS A 116 -16.60 3.49 17.58
CA HIS A 116 -17.55 4.53 17.95
C HIS A 116 -18.95 3.91 18.14
N GLU A 117 -19.77 4.47 19.01
CA GLU A 117 -21.14 3.97 19.27
C GLU A 117 -21.96 3.81 17.99
N THR A 118 -21.83 4.73 17.01
CA THR A 118 -22.50 4.65 15.72
C THR A 118 -22.00 3.48 14.87
N GLU A 119 -20.73 3.08 14.99
CA GLU A 119 -20.16 1.92 14.29
C GLU A 119 -20.63 0.62 14.90
N ILE A 120 -20.73 0.56 16.23
CA ILE A 120 -21.30 -0.59 16.96
C ILE A 120 -22.79 -0.71 16.62
N ALA A 121 -23.54 0.38 16.64
CA ALA A 121 -24.96 0.41 16.25
C ALA A 121 -25.18 -0.06 14.80
N LEU A 122 -24.30 0.29 13.89
CA LEU A 122 -24.35 -0.17 12.50
C LEU A 122 -24.14 -1.67 12.37
N ILE A 123 -23.17 -2.24 13.11
CA ILE A 123 -22.91 -3.70 13.14
C ILE A 123 -24.13 -4.41 13.75
N ARG A 124 -24.67 -3.92 14.87
CA ARG A 124 -25.87 -4.48 15.54
C ARG A 124 -27.06 -4.53 14.58
N ARG A 125 -27.31 -3.41 13.90
CA ARG A 125 -28.43 -3.31 12.95
C ARG A 125 -28.24 -4.27 11.76
N TRP A 126 -27.04 -4.39 11.22
CA TRP A 126 -26.76 -5.37 10.16
C TRP A 126 -27.03 -6.81 10.61
N ILE A 127 -26.63 -7.17 11.86
CA ILE A 127 -26.90 -8.48 12.42
C ILE A 127 -28.42 -8.68 12.63
N GLU A 128 -29.11 -7.67 13.18
CA GLU A 128 -30.57 -7.69 13.38
C GLU A 128 -31.32 -7.87 12.06
N GLU A 129 -30.86 -7.26 10.95
CA GLU A 129 -31.38 -7.41 9.60
C GLU A 129 -31.03 -8.79 8.96
N GLY A 130 -30.41 -9.70 9.72
CA GLY A 130 -30.10 -11.07 9.33
C GLY A 130 -28.69 -11.30 8.84
N ALA A 131 -27.76 -10.37 9.05
CA ALA A 131 -26.33 -10.45 8.69
C ALA A 131 -26.13 -10.93 7.23
N LYS A 132 -26.81 -10.30 6.29
CA LYS A 132 -26.77 -10.70 4.87
C LYS A 132 -25.52 -10.21 4.17
N ASP A 133 -25.01 -11.03 3.24
CA ASP A 133 -23.95 -10.64 2.30
C ASP A 133 -24.60 -10.08 1.02
N ASP A 134 -24.41 -8.80 0.79
CA ASP A 134 -24.78 -8.11 -0.44
C ASP A 134 -23.56 -7.79 -1.30
N SER A 135 -22.43 -8.46 -1.03
CA SER A 135 -21.24 -8.33 -1.88
C SER A 135 -21.61 -8.78 -3.30
N PRO A 136 -21.23 -8.02 -4.35
CA PRO A 136 -21.43 -8.48 -5.71
C PRO A 136 -20.83 -9.88 -5.88
N GLU A 137 -21.58 -10.80 -6.51
CA GLU A 137 -21.11 -12.16 -6.80
C GLU A 137 -19.81 -12.15 -7.61
N ASP A 138 -19.61 -11.10 -8.38
CA ASP A 138 -18.39 -10.73 -9.05
C ASP A 138 -17.88 -9.37 -8.53
N ALA A 139 -17.28 -9.33 -7.35
CA ALA A 139 -16.13 -8.44 -7.16
C ALA A 139 -14.99 -8.92 -8.07
N GLY A 140 -15.33 -9.63 -9.14
CA GLY A 140 -14.52 -10.07 -10.24
C GLY A 140 -13.81 -8.89 -10.85
N SER A 141 -12.70 -9.12 -11.47
CA SER A 141 -11.89 -8.14 -12.15
C SER A 141 -12.76 -7.19 -12.98
N LEU A 142 -12.60 -5.89 -12.75
CA LEU A 142 -13.15 -4.84 -13.64
C LEU A 142 -12.69 -5.03 -15.10
N TYR A 143 -11.70 -5.92 -15.31
CA TYR A 143 -11.05 -6.21 -16.56
C TYR A 143 -11.41 -7.61 -17.06
N THR A 144 -11.64 -7.69 -18.38
CA THR A 144 -11.94 -8.93 -19.11
C THR A 144 -11.17 -8.91 -20.43
N MET A 145 -11.18 -10.01 -21.17
CA MET A 145 -10.62 -10.05 -22.53
C MET A 145 -11.22 -8.97 -23.45
N ASN A 146 -12.50 -8.64 -23.27
CA ASN A 146 -13.20 -7.61 -24.06
C ASN A 146 -13.03 -6.19 -23.48
N ASN A 147 -12.60 -6.07 -22.23
CA ASN A 147 -12.32 -4.80 -21.57
C ASN A 147 -11.00 -4.89 -20.81
N PRO A 148 -9.85 -4.99 -21.52
CA PRO A 148 -8.56 -5.15 -20.88
C PRO A 148 -8.09 -3.88 -20.18
N PRO A 149 -7.10 -3.95 -19.27
CA PRO A 149 -6.53 -2.79 -18.60
C PRO A 149 -6.07 -1.71 -19.58
N LYS A 150 -6.33 -0.44 -19.23
CA LYS A 150 -5.80 0.74 -19.94
C LYS A 150 -4.64 1.30 -19.16
N TYR A 151 -3.52 1.50 -19.82
CA TYR A 151 -2.28 1.91 -19.18
C TYR A 151 -1.99 3.39 -19.36
N VAL A 152 -1.66 4.06 -18.28
CA VAL A 152 -1.10 5.43 -18.26
C VAL A 152 0.42 5.41 -18.06
N MET A 153 0.95 4.29 -17.54
CA MET A 153 2.35 3.94 -17.40
C MET A 153 2.54 2.46 -17.75
N PRO A 154 3.69 2.04 -18.27
CA PRO A 154 3.96 0.62 -18.52
C PRO A 154 3.85 -0.19 -17.21
N PRO A 155 3.33 -1.43 -17.26
CA PRO A 155 3.35 -2.31 -16.10
C PRO A 155 4.78 -2.74 -15.77
N VAL A 156 5.08 -2.94 -14.49
CA VAL A 156 6.33 -3.59 -14.08
C VAL A 156 6.34 -5.02 -14.60
N VAL A 157 7.43 -5.43 -15.26
CA VAL A 157 7.59 -6.78 -15.81
C VAL A 157 8.51 -7.60 -14.89
N THR A 158 7.99 -8.67 -14.32
CA THR A 158 8.66 -9.54 -13.34
C THR A 158 9.08 -10.88 -13.91
N SER A 159 8.54 -11.25 -15.08
CA SER A 159 8.87 -12.51 -15.76
C SER A 159 8.76 -12.37 -17.29
N LEU A 160 9.63 -13.04 -17.98
CA LEU A 160 9.69 -13.18 -19.45
C LEU A 160 9.91 -14.64 -19.80
N ASP A 161 9.28 -15.12 -20.87
CA ASP A 161 9.55 -16.45 -21.40
C ASP A 161 9.34 -16.47 -22.92
N PHE A 162 10.23 -17.15 -23.66
CA PHE A 162 10.08 -17.40 -25.09
C PHE A 162 9.32 -18.70 -25.33
N SER A 163 8.45 -18.72 -26.33
CA SER A 163 7.86 -19.98 -26.80
C SER A 163 8.93 -20.94 -27.27
N PRO A 164 8.76 -22.28 -27.13
CA PRO A 164 9.75 -23.28 -27.57
C PRO A 164 10.12 -23.20 -29.04
N ASP A 165 9.20 -22.71 -29.90
CA ASP A 165 9.46 -22.50 -31.35
C ASP A 165 10.14 -21.15 -31.65
N GLY A 166 10.39 -20.32 -30.63
CA GLY A 166 11.04 -19.01 -30.72
C GLY A 166 10.23 -17.90 -31.38
N LYS A 167 8.93 -18.11 -31.65
CA LYS A 167 8.12 -17.12 -32.37
C LYS A 167 7.43 -16.11 -31.49
N LEU A 168 7.18 -16.46 -30.19
CA LEU A 168 6.45 -15.64 -29.24
C LEU A 168 7.32 -15.32 -28.02
N LEU A 169 7.01 -14.19 -27.39
CA LEU A 169 7.55 -13.76 -26.10
C LEU A 169 6.38 -13.43 -25.16
N ALA A 170 6.24 -14.18 -24.08
CA ALA A 170 5.30 -13.89 -23.01
C ALA A 170 5.93 -12.98 -21.96
N MET A 171 5.12 -12.13 -21.35
CA MET A 171 5.54 -11.23 -20.27
C MET A 171 4.40 -10.93 -19.30
N THR A 172 4.77 -10.58 -18.09
CA THR A 172 3.81 -10.20 -17.05
C THR A 172 3.31 -8.77 -17.26
N GLY A 173 2.01 -8.54 -16.94
CA GLY A 173 1.35 -7.26 -16.98
C GLY A 173 0.48 -7.03 -15.72
N PHE A 174 -0.37 -6.01 -15.77
CA PHE A 174 -1.35 -5.72 -14.73
C PHE A 174 -2.68 -6.38 -15.09
N HIS A 175 -3.15 -7.34 -14.30
CA HIS A 175 -4.32 -8.21 -14.57
C HIS A 175 -4.19 -9.12 -15.79
N GLU A 176 -3.05 -9.18 -16.44
CA GLU A 176 -2.91 -9.94 -17.68
C GLU A 176 -1.50 -10.48 -17.91
N ALA A 177 -1.39 -11.51 -18.68
CA ALA A 177 -0.18 -11.88 -19.37
C ALA A 177 -0.24 -11.38 -20.83
N LEU A 178 0.85 -10.80 -21.30
CA LEU A 178 0.96 -10.22 -22.63
C LEU A 178 1.77 -11.17 -23.52
N ILE A 179 1.29 -11.45 -24.73
CA ILE A 179 1.99 -12.27 -25.73
C ILE A 179 2.35 -11.38 -26.90
N HIS A 180 3.63 -11.26 -27.16
CA HIS A 180 4.17 -10.57 -28.32
C HIS A 180 4.82 -11.53 -29.32
N LYS A 181 5.01 -11.08 -30.55
CA LYS A 181 5.99 -11.70 -31.43
C LYS A 181 7.37 -11.58 -30.82
N ALA A 182 8.21 -12.62 -30.95
CA ALA A 182 9.52 -12.69 -30.32
C ALA A 182 10.47 -11.53 -30.71
N ASP A 183 10.30 -10.98 -31.90
CA ASP A 183 11.05 -9.83 -32.42
C ASP A 183 10.49 -8.47 -31.92
N GLY A 184 9.45 -8.49 -31.10
CA GLY A 184 8.77 -7.29 -30.59
C GLY A 184 8.03 -6.47 -31.66
N SER A 185 7.70 -7.07 -32.81
CA SER A 185 7.02 -6.35 -33.91
C SER A 185 5.52 -6.17 -33.70
N GLY A 186 4.93 -6.82 -32.70
CA GLY A 186 3.50 -6.64 -32.40
C GLY A 186 2.97 -7.49 -31.26
N LEU A 187 1.91 -6.99 -30.65
CA LEU A 187 1.13 -7.68 -29.65
C LEU A 187 0.23 -8.74 -30.31
N VAL A 188 0.28 -9.97 -29.82
CA VAL A 188 -0.48 -11.12 -30.36
C VAL A 188 -1.71 -11.40 -29.52
N ALA A 189 -1.58 -11.33 -28.19
CA ALA A 189 -2.69 -11.57 -27.26
C ALA A 189 -2.52 -10.84 -25.94
N ARG A 190 -3.66 -10.55 -25.32
CA ARG A 190 -3.80 -10.08 -23.94
C ARG A 190 -4.62 -11.13 -23.19
N LEU A 191 -4.03 -11.82 -22.23
CA LEU A 191 -4.65 -12.90 -21.47
C LEU A 191 -5.06 -12.36 -20.09
N VAL A 192 -6.27 -11.80 -20.01
CA VAL A 192 -6.77 -11.06 -18.83
C VAL A 192 -7.40 -12.02 -17.82
N GLY A 193 -6.85 -12.07 -16.62
CA GLY A 193 -7.31 -12.93 -15.51
C GLY A 193 -7.60 -12.16 -14.22
N LEU A 194 -7.84 -12.90 -13.14
CA LEU A 194 -8.20 -12.33 -11.83
C LEU A 194 -7.02 -11.72 -11.07
N SER A 195 -5.80 -12.17 -11.37
CA SER A 195 -4.59 -11.70 -10.68
C SER A 195 -4.27 -10.25 -11.01
N GLU A 196 -4.48 -9.33 -10.03
CA GLU A 196 -4.09 -7.91 -10.18
C GLU A 196 -2.60 -7.77 -10.48
N ARG A 197 -1.78 -8.64 -9.89
CA ARG A 197 -0.35 -8.70 -10.12
C ARG A 197 0.03 -10.08 -10.64
N VAL A 198 0.47 -10.15 -11.88
CA VAL A 198 1.06 -11.34 -12.48
C VAL A 198 2.56 -11.33 -12.16
N GLU A 199 3.06 -12.42 -11.55
CA GLU A 199 4.45 -12.52 -11.10
C GLU A 199 5.30 -13.39 -12.01
N SER A 200 4.71 -14.41 -12.65
CA SER A 200 5.45 -15.28 -13.55
C SER A 200 4.60 -15.82 -14.69
N VAL A 201 5.26 -16.04 -15.82
CA VAL A 201 4.71 -16.67 -17.02
C VAL A 201 5.67 -17.79 -17.46
N ALA A 202 5.12 -18.91 -17.93
CA ALA A 202 5.91 -20.01 -18.47
C ALA A 202 5.15 -20.75 -19.58
N PHE A 203 5.73 -20.88 -20.76
CA PHE A 203 5.18 -21.70 -21.84
C PHE A 203 5.27 -23.19 -21.48
N SER A 204 4.27 -23.95 -21.87
CA SER A 204 4.34 -25.42 -21.82
C SER A 204 5.42 -25.94 -22.80
N PRO A 205 6.01 -27.14 -22.54
CA PRO A 205 7.06 -27.68 -23.41
C PRO A 205 6.65 -27.84 -24.87
N ASP A 206 5.36 -28.04 -25.15
CA ASP A 206 4.80 -28.11 -26.51
C ASP A 206 4.40 -26.73 -27.09
N GLY A 207 4.56 -25.65 -26.33
CA GLY A 207 4.24 -24.29 -26.73
C GLY A 207 2.74 -23.97 -26.86
N LYS A 208 1.84 -24.90 -26.55
CA LYS A 208 0.39 -24.71 -26.75
C LYS A 208 -0.31 -23.99 -25.59
N LYS A 209 0.29 -24.04 -24.41
CA LYS A 209 -0.29 -23.46 -23.18
C LYS A 209 0.69 -22.47 -22.53
N LEU A 210 0.11 -21.58 -21.71
CA LEU A 210 0.86 -20.70 -20.83
C LEU A 210 0.38 -20.89 -19.41
N ALA A 211 1.30 -21.20 -18.49
CA ALA A 211 1.06 -21.10 -17.06
C ALA A 211 1.34 -19.67 -16.60
N VAL A 212 0.46 -19.15 -15.76
CA VAL A 212 0.57 -17.82 -15.18
C VAL A 212 0.38 -17.94 -13.69
N THR A 213 1.29 -17.39 -12.90
CA THR A 213 1.13 -17.28 -11.44
C THR A 213 1.17 -15.82 -11.02
N GLY A 214 0.38 -15.53 -9.98
CA GLY A 214 0.24 -14.18 -9.49
C GLY A 214 -0.76 -14.13 -8.34
N GLY A 215 -1.54 -13.06 -8.30
CA GLY A 215 -2.60 -12.91 -7.31
C GLY A 215 -2.96 -11.47 -7.04
N GLN A 216 -3.71 -11.30 -5.97
CA GLN A 216 -3.99 -10.01 -5.37
C GLN A 216 -3.20 -9.92 -4.06
N PRO A 217 -2.15 -9.10 -3.98
CA PRO A 217 -1.28 -9.05 -2.83
C PRO A 217 -2.02 -8.84 -1.52
N GLY A 218 -1.79 -9.74 -0.54
CA GLY A 218 -2.48 -9.76 0.75
C GLY A 218 -3.93 -10.23 0.73
N ARG A 219 -4.41 -10.83 -0.37
CA ARG A 219 -5.79 -11.33 -0.52
C ARG A 219 -5.87 -12.74 -1.08
N MET A 220 -5.19 -13.01 -2.20
CA MET A 220 -5.18 -14.33 -2.81
C MET A 220 -3.95 -14.55 -3.69
N GLY A 221 -3.60 -15.83 -3.88
CA GLY A 221 -2.65 -16.30 -4.86
C GLY A 221 -3.32 -17.24 -5.85
N GLU A 222 -3.08 -17.03 -7.13
CA GLU A 222 -3.74 -17.71 -8.23
C GLU A 222 -2.75 -18.33 -9.21
N VAL A 223 -3.05 -19.54 -9.67
CA VAL A 223 -2.44 -20.18 -10.83
C VAL A 223 -3.48 -20.26 -11.95
N GLN A 224 -3.07 -19.85 -13.15
CA GLN A 224 -3.89 -19.89 -14.36
C GLN A 224 -3.19 -20.75 -15.43
N ILE A 225 -3.97 -21.42 -16.25
CA ILE A 225 -3.52 -22.13 -17.45
C ILE A 225 -4.34 -21.64 -18.63
N TRP A 226 -3.66 -21.09 -19.60
CA TRP A 226 -4.23 -20.54 -20.82
C TRP A 226 -3.94 -21.41 -22.03
N ASN A 227 -4.95 -21.68 -22.83
CA ASN A 227 -4.81 -22.23 -24.18
C ASN A 227 -4.46 -21.07 -25.14
N LEU A 228 -3.32 -21.14 -25.78
CA LEU A 228 -2.82 -20.03 -26.59
C LEU A 228 -3.45 -19.96 -27.99
N GLU A 229 -3.84 -21.10 -28.55
CA GLU A 229 -4.52 -21.13 -29.83
C GLU A 229 -5.92 -20.52 -29.75
N LYS A 230 -6.68 -20.96 -28.75
CA LYS A 230 -8.05 -20.46 -28.49
C LYS A 230 -8.07 -19.14 -27.74
N LYS A 231 -6.97 -18.77 -27.07
CA LYS A 231 -6.87 -17.64 -26.14
C LYS A 231 -7.90 -17.75 -25.00
N GLU A 232 -8.12 -18.96 -24.50
CA GLU A 232 -9.10 -19.27 -23.47
C GLU A 232 -8.41 -19.67 -22.16
N LEU A 233 -9.00 -19.26 -21.04
CA LEU A 233 -8.57 -19.67 -19.70
C LEU A 233 -9.12 -21.09 -19.41
N GLU A 234 -8.25 -22.09 -19.42
CA GLU A 234 -8.63 -23.48 -19.15
C GLU A 234 -8.68 -23.80 -17.65
N LEU A 235 -7.84 -23.14 -16.86
CA LEU A 235 -7.80 -23.29 -15.40
C LEU A 235 -7.51 -21.97 -14.73
N SER A 236 -8.32 -21.63 -13.73
CA SER A 236 -8.05 -20.58 -12.74
C SER A 236 -8.28 -21.16 -11.35
N LYS A 237 -7.24 -21.20 -10.53
CA LYS A 237 -7.33 -21.76 -9.19
C LYS A 237 -6.65 -20.86 -8.16
N SER A 238 -7.45 -20.36 -7.22
CA SER A 238 -6.93 -19.69 -6.03
C SER A 238 -6.47 -20.73 -5.01
N VAL A 239 -5.23 -20.64 -4.54
CA VAL A 239 -4.61 -21.67 -3.67
C VAL A 239 -4.06 -21.10 -2.36
N THR A 240 -3.83 -19.80 -2.26
CA THR A 240 -3.28 -19.16 -1.06
C THR A 240 -3.97 -17.82 -0.79
N PHE A 241 -3.65 -17.23 0.37
CA PHE A 241 -4.12 -15.91 0.79
C PHE A 241 -3.20 -14.76 0.32
N ASP A 242 -2.16 -15.05 -0.44
CA ASP A 242 -1.22 -14.07 -1.00
C ASP A 242 -0.64 -14.61 -2.31
N THR A 243 0.10 -13.80 -3.02
CA THR A 243 0.64 -13.99 -4.36
C THR A 243 1.45 -15.27 -4.53
N LEU A 244 1.34 -15.94 -5.68
CA LEU A 244 2.17 -17.05 -6.14
C LEU A 244 3.31 -16.57 -7.03
N TYR A 245 4.41 -17.32 -7.07
CA TYR A 245 5.66 -16.97 -7.75
C TYR A 245 6.24 -18.13 -8.55
N GLY A 246 7.00 -17.83 -9.59
CA GLY A 246 7.95 -18.73 -10.23
C GLY A 246 7.35 -20.02 -10.76
N ALA A 247 6.38 -19.94 -11.66
CA ALA A 247 5.80 -21.09 -12.33
C ALA A 247 6.82 -21.81 -13.22
N SER A 248 6.83 -23.14 -13.15
CA SER A 248 7.60 -24.02 -14.07
C SER A 248 6.78 -25.24 -14.45
N TRP A 249 6.95 -25.70 -15.70
CA TRP A 249 6.32 -26.93 -16.20
C TRP A 249 7.22 -28.14 -15.99
N SER A 250 6.63 -29.31 -15.71
CA SER A 250 7.34 -30.58 -15.87
C SER A 250 7.68 -30.83 -17.35
N PRO A 251 8.77 -31.54 -17.67
CA PRO A 251 9.19 -31.78 -19.04
C PRO A 251 8.14 -32.48 -19.91
N ASP A 252 7.26 -33.26 -19.32
CA ASP A 252 6.15 -33.95 -20.00
C ASP A 252 4.86 -33.11 -20.09
N GLY A 253 4.86 -31.87 -19.56
CA GLY A 253 3.73 -30.96 -19.58
C GLY A 253 2.56 -31.33 -18.66
N LYS A 254 2.70 -32.35 -17.81
CA LYS A 254 1.60 -32.82 -16.94
C LYS A 254 1.45 -32.03 -15.66
N TYR A 255 2.53 -31.43 -15.18
CA TYR A 255 2.56 -30.77 -13.88
C TYR A 255 3.08 -29.34 -13.99
N ILE A 256 2.64 -28.52 -13.05
CA ILE A 256 3.13 -27.14 -12.85
C ILE A 256 3.56 -27.02 -11.39
N ALA A 257 4.81 -26.60 -11.16
CA ALA A 257 5.33 -26.22 -9.86
C ALA A 257 5.31 -24.72 -9.71
N PHE A 258 5.08 -24.23 -8.49
CA PHE A 258 5.17 -22.82 -8.13
C PHE A 258 5.46 -22.64 -6.63
N GLY A 259 6.01 -21.49 -6.31
CA GLY A 259 6.26 -21.05 -4.95
C GLY A 259 5.15 -20.14 -4.43
N ALA A 260 5.04 -20.02 -3.12
CA ALA A 260 4.03 -19.22 -2.47
C ALA A 260 4.58 -18.37 -1.31
N ALA A 261 3.85 -17.30 -0.99
CA ALA A 261 4.15 -16.44 0.16
C ALA A 261 3.87 -17.11 1.52
N ASP A 262 3.22 -18.27 1.54
CA ASP A 262 3.00 -19.10 2.73
C ASP A 262 4.15 -20.09 2.99
N THR A 263 5.33 -19.84 2.41
CA THR A 263 6.56 -20.62 2.53
C THR A 263 6.51 -22.00 1.85
N SER A 264 5.44 -22.31 1.13
CA SER A 264 5.27 -23.61 0.50
C SER A 264 5.74 -23.66 -0.96
N VAL A 265 6.19 -24.85 -1.36
CA VAL A 265 6.32 -25.30 -2.74
C VAL A 265 5.10 -26.16 -3.05
N ARG A 266 4.47 -25.92 -4.18
CA ARG A 266 3.31 -26.68 -4.63
C ARG A 266 3.51 -27.18 -6.05
N VAL A 267 2.94 -28.37 -6.33
CA VAL A 267 2.83 -28.94 -7.66
C VAL A 267 1.38 -29.33 -7.90
N ILE A 268 0.85 -28.96 -9.07
CA ILE A 268 -0.51 -29.33 -9.48
C ILE A 268 -0.48 -30.08 -10.84
N GLU A 269 -1.48 -30.91 -11.06
CA GLU A 269 -1.77 -31.42 -12.41
C GLU A 269 -2.26 -30.30 -13.32
N SER A 270 -1.67 -30.15 -14.48
CA SER A 270 -2.02 -29.08 -15.43
C SER A 270 -3.44 -29.23 -16.01
N ALA A 271 -3.95 -30.45 -16.10
CA ALA A 271 -5.28 -30.70 -16.66
C ALA A 271 -6.43 -30.44 -15.68
N THR A 272 -6.23 -30.70 -14.39
CA THR A 272 -7.30 -30.70 -13.38
C THR A 272 -7.12 -29.65 -12.28
N GLY A 273 -5.91 -29.13 -12.15
CA GLY A 273 -5.53 -28.28 -11.03
C GLY A 273 -5.44 -29.06 -9.70
N LYS A 274 -5.48 -30.40 -9.71
CA LYS A 274 -5.32 -31.21 -8.51
C LYS A 274 -3.91 -31.01 -7.93
N GLN A 275 -3.82 -30.70 -6.63
CA GLN A 275 -2.55 -30.58 -5.93
C GLN A 275 -1.93 -31.96 -5.74
N ILE A 276 -0.68 -32.12 -6.18
CA ILE A 276 0.11 -33.35 -6.09
C ILE A 276 1.17 -33.22 -5.01
N VAL A 277 1.78 -32.03 -4.87
CA VAL A 277 2.79 -31.75 -3.84
C VAL A 277 2.39 -30.53 -3.04
N TYR A 278 2.54 -30.66 -1.72
CA TYR A 278 2.54 -29.54 -0.77
C TYR A 278 3.70 -29.70 0.20
N MET A 279 4.73 -28.89 0.05
CA MET A 279 5.90 -28.94 0.92
C MET A 279 6.15 -27.56 1.54
N ALA A 280 5.78 -27.41 2.80
CA ALA A 280 6.01 -26.21 3.62
C ALA A 280 7.36 -26.34 4.37
N GLY A 281 8.45 -26.36 3.62
CA GLY A 281 9.77 -26.60 4.16
C GLY A 281 10.71 -25.39 4.13
N HIS A 282 10.28 -24.27 3.58
CA HIS A 282 11.02 -23.02 3.63
C HIS A 282 10.62 -22.16 4.84
N ASP A 283 11.54 -21.32 5.30
CA ASP A 283 11.30 -20.40 6.42
C ASP A 283 10.81 -19.02 5.96
N ASP A 284 10.78 -18.77 4.65
CA ASP A 284 10.34 -17.51 4.04
C ASP A 284 9.77 -17.79 2.64
N TRP A 285 9.26 -16.79 1.97
CA TRP A 285 8.57 -16.87 0.69
C TRP A 285 9.38 -17.57 -0.38
N VAL A 286 8.75 -18.50 -1.07
CA VAL A 286 9.32 -19.22 -2.21
C VAL A 286 9.14 -18.39 -3.48
N ARG A 287 10.25 -18.06 -4.14
CA ARG A 287 10.30 -17.10 -5.24
C ARG A 287 10.36 -17.71 -6.63
N GLY A 288 10.89 -18.91 -6.75
CA GLY A 288 11.06 -19.58 -8.03
C GLY A 288 11.12 -21.08 -7.85
N THR A 289 10.70 -21.79 -8.90
CA THR A 289 10.77 -23.25 -8.98
C THR A 289 11.26 -23.69 -10.36
N VAL A 290 11.93 -24.83 -10.44
CA VAL A 290 12.26 -25.53 -11.68
C VAL A 290 12.19 -27.04 -11.48
N PHE A 291 11.69 -27.78 -12.46
CA PHE A 291 11.74 -29.24 -12.49
C PHE A 291 13.12 -29.73 -12.92
N THR A 292 13.51 -30.92 -12.44
CA THR A 292 14.56 -31.71 -13.08
C THR A 292 14.11 -32.18 -14.46
N LYS A 293 15.06 -32.49 -15.32
CA LYS A 293 14.77 -32.96 -16.71
C LYS A 293 14.00 -34.26 -16.78
N ASP A 294 14.11 -35.11 -15.77
CA ASP A 294 13.34 -36.37 -15.66
C ASP A 294 11.98 -36.14 -15.00
N GLY A 295 11.66 -34.93 -14.59
CA GLY A 295 10.42 -34.56 -13.92
C GLY A 295 10.26 -35.10 -12.50
N LYS A 296 11.27 -35.78 -11.92
CA LYS A 296 11.16 -36.46 -10.64
C LYS A 296 11.27 -35.52 -9.43
N SER A 297 11.99 -34.42 -9.58
CA SER A 297 12.18 -33.46 -8.50
C SER A 297 11.90 -32.04 -8.94
N VAL A 298 11.55 -31.21 -7.96
CA VAL A 298 11.46 -29.75 -8.07
C VAL A 298 12.51 -29.11 -7.19
N PHE A 299 13.26 -28.15 -7.75
CA PHE A 299 14.10 -27.23 -7.00
C PHE A 299 13.37 -25.93 -6.78
N SER A 300 13.52 -25.37 -5.59
CA SER A 300 12.89 -24.11 -5.19
C SER A 300 13.89 -23.16 -4.54
N VAL A 301 13.70 -21.87 -4.80
CA VAL A 301 14.49 -20.78 -4.21
C VAL A 301 13.62 -19.90 -3.33
N SER A 302 14.17 -19.45 -2.20
CA SER A 302 13.42 -18.69 -1.21
C SER A 302 14.20 -17.50 -0.63
N ARG A 303 13.44 -16.57 -0.06
CA ARG A 303 13.98 -15.48 0.76
C ARG A 303 14.70 -15.95 2.01
N ASP A 304 14.47 -17.18 2.45
CA ASP A 304 15.22 -17.84 3.53
C ASP A 304 16.69 -18.13 3.16
N LYS A 305 17.12 -17.74 1.94
CA LYS A 305 18.47 -17.88 1.38
C LYS A 305 18.82 -19.29 0.93
N THR A 306 17.88 -20.21 0.95
CA THR A 306 18.11 -21.60 0.59
C THR A 306 17.59 -21.94 -0.80
N VAL A 307 18.24 -22.96 -1.40
CA VAL A 307 17.73 -23.73 -2.54
C VAL A 307 17.45 -25.13 -2.03
N LYS A 308 16.22 -25.60 -2.17
CA LYS A 308 15.75 -26.89 -1.68
C LYS A 308 15.34 -27.79 -2.81
N GLN A 309 15.52 -29.12 -2.63
CA GLN A 309 15.04 -30.17 -3.52
C GLN A 309 13.89 -30.92 -2.88
N THR A 310 12.79 -31.09 -3.65
CA THR A 310 11.61 -31.88 -3.27
C THR A 310 11.39 -32.97 -4.29
N ASP A 311 11.22 -34.20 -3.86
CA ASP A 311 10.81 -35.34 -4.69
C ASP A 311 9.30 -35.28 -4.96
N VAL A 312 8.92 -35.36 -6.25
CA VAL A 312 7.51 -35.13 -6.65
C VAL A 312 6.64 -36.35 -6.31
N ALA A 313 7.16 -37.58 -6.43
CA ALA A 313 6.38 -38.78 -6.25
C ALA A 313 6.08 -39.07 -4.76
N THR A 314 7.02 -38.73 -3.89
CA THR A 314 6.92 -39.02 -2.44
C THR A 314 6.58 -37.77 -1.62
N GLU A 315 6.53 -36.58 -2.22
CA GLU A 315 6.36 -35.26 -1.57
C GLU A 315 7.44 -34.95 -0.52
N ARG A 316 8.58 -35.66 -0.57
CA ARG A 316 9.60 -35.55 0.47
C ARG A 316 10.62 -34.47 0.16
N PHE A 317 10.99 -33.74 1.18
CA PHE A 317 12.20 -32.93 1.20
C PHE A 317 13.42 -33.84 1.04
N VAL A 318 14.23 -33.59 -0.01
CA VAL A 318 15.45 -34.36 -0.29
C VAL A 318 16.65 -33.74 0.41
N GLY A 319 16.78 -32.41 0.34
CA GLY A 319 17.87 -31.71 0.99
C GLY A 319 18.04 -30.26 0.53
N ASN A 320 18.97 -29.56 1.17
CA ASN A 320 19.38 -28.21 0.80
C ASN A 320 20.55 -28.27 -0.19
N VAL A 321 20.41 -27.59 -1.33
CA VAL A 321 21.51 -27.41 -2.31
C VAL A 321 22.49 -26.36 -1.80
N THR A 322 22.00 -25.32 -1.12
CA THR A 322 22.81 -24.21 -0.58
C THR A 322 22.99 -24.33 0.92
N THR A 323 24.10 -23.77 1.43
CA THR A 323 24.28 -23.49 2.85
C THR A 323 23.78 -22.08 3.19
N HIS A 324 23.46 -21.84 4.46
CA HIS A 324 23.13 -20.50 4.95
C HIS A 324 24.33 -19.57 4.81
N THR A 325 24.33 -18.72 3.80
CA THR A 325 25.31 -17.64 3.64
C THR A 325 24.67 -16.31 3.98
N PRO A 326 25.32 -15.46 4.81
CA PRO A 326 24.84 -14.10 5.03
C PRO A 326 24.80 -13.32 3.71
N PHE A 327 23.72 -12.59 3.47
CA PHE A 327 23.60 -11.66 2.35
C PHE A 327 23.76 -10.23 2.83
N VAL A 328 24.44 -9.40 2.02
CA VAL A 328 24.59 -7.96 2.28
C VAL A 328 23.25 -7.25 2.15
N LEU A 329 22.45 -7.64 1.14
CA LEU A 329 21.11 -7.11 0.92
C LEU A 329 20.05 -8.11 1.40
N SER A 330 18.91 -7.62 1.86
CA SER A 330 17.73 -8.44 2.14
C SER A 330 17.11 -8.97 0.84
N GLY A 331 16.47 -10.14 0.87
CA GLY A 331 15.73 -10.69 -0.28
C GLY A 331 16.01 -12.13 -0.62
N GLY A 332 17.07 -12.75 -0.10
CA GLY A 332 17.37 -14.17 -0.28
C GLY A 332 17.69 -14.56 -1.71
N GLN A 333 17.29 -15.78 -2.11
CA GLN A 333 17.39 -16.26 -3.49
C GLN A 333 16.11 -15.87 -4.25
N ASN A 334 16.26 -15.32 -5.47
CA ASN A 334 15.14 -14.78 -6.24
C ASN A 334 14.82 -15.56 -7.52
N SER A 335 15.84 -16.15 -8.15
CA SER A 335 15.70 -16.80 -9.46
C SER A 335 16.53 -18.03 -9.55
N ILE A 336 16.06 -19.01 -10.32
CA ILE A 336 16.71 -20.28 -10.57
C ILE A 336 16.40 -20.75 -11.98
N ASP A 337 17.38 -21.37 -12.63
CA ASP A 337 17.19 -22.06 -13.90
C ASP A 337 17.95 -23.38 -13.92
N VAL A 338 17.48 -24.34 -14.73
CA VAL A 338 18.07 -25.68 -14.88
C VAL A 338 18.90 -25.76 -16.15
N HIS A 339 20.13 -26.26 -16.01
CA HIS A 339 21.00 -26.43 -17.17
C HIS A 339 20.39 -27.36 -18.22
N PRO A 340 20.31 -26.96 -19.51
CA PRO A 340 19.61 -27.72 -20.53
C PRO A 340 20.23 -29.12 -20.83
N LYS A 341 21.48 -29.42 -20.47
CA LYS A 341 22.16 -30.68 -20.76
C LYS A 341 22.80 -31.37 -19.56
N ARG A 342 23.14 -30.62 -18.49
CA ARG A 342 23.85 -31.11 -17.27
C ARG A 342 22.96 -31.08 -16.05
N THR A 343 23.33 -31.82 -15.02
CA THR A 343 22.67 -31.83 -13.71
C THR A 343 23.16 -30.65 -12.87
N GLU A 344 22.91 -29.44 -13.35
CA GLU A 344 23.37 -28.17 -12.75
C GLU A 344 22.22 -27.16 -12.68
N LEU A 345 22.34 -26.21 -11.75
CA LEU A 345 21.40 -25.12 -11.48
C LEU A 345 22.14 -23.80 -11.51
N LEU A 346 21.59 -22.80 -12.20
CA LEU A 346 22.02 -21.41 -12.11
C LEU A 346 21.08 -20.68 -11.15
N VAL A 347 21.63 -19.99 -10.16
CA VAL A 347 20.88 -19.33 -9.11
C VAL A 347 21.32 -17.88 -8.97
N GLY A 348 20.38 -16.97 -8.79
CA GLY A 348 20.60 -15.55 -8.54
C GLY A 348 19.84 -15.05 -7.33
N GLY A 349 20.46 -14.17 -6.55
CA GLY A 349 19.87 -13.67 -5.32
C GLY A 349 20.40 -12.31 -4.86
N ALA A 350 20.11 -12.00 -3.62
CA ALA A 350 20.42 -10.71 -2.99
C ALA A 350 21.90 -10.49 -2.66
N ASP A 351 22.74 -11.47 -2.86
CA ASP A 351 24.20 -11.33 -2.73
C ASP A 351 24.88 -10.74 -3.99
N GLY A 352 24.08 -10.57 -5.06
CA GLY A 352 24.54 -9.93 -6.30
C GLY A 352 25.51 -10.76 -7.12
N LYS A 353 25.63 -12.07 -6.85
CA LYS A 353 26.53 -12.97 -7.58
C LYS A 353 25.78 -14.17 -8.13
N PRO A 354 25.71 -14.36 -9.45
CA PRO A 354 25.18 -15.59 -10.01
C PRO A 354 26.02 -16.78 -9.55
N LYS A 355 25.40 -17.92 -9.25
CA LYS A 355 26.08 -19.14 -8.78
C LYS A 355 25.58 -20.36 -9.50
N LEU A 356 26.53 -21.27 -9.78
CA LEU A 356 26.29 -22.57 -10.38
C LEU A 356 26.39 -23.66 -9.31
N PHE A 357 25.38 -24.50 -9.22
CA PHE A 357 25.31 -25.61 -8.26
C PHE A 357 25.04 -26.94 -8.95
N ARG A 358 25.50 -28.04 -8.32
CA ARG A 358 25.07 -29.41 -8.68
C ARG A 358 23.65 -29.66 -8.19
N GLN A 359 22.88 -30.43 -8.96
CA GLN A 359 21.53 -30.88 -8.56
C GLN A 359 21.61 -31.99 -7.48
N ASN A 360 22.66 -32.81 -7.49
CA ASN A 360 22.81 -33.87 -6.51
C ASN A 360 23.23 -33.29 -5.16
N VAL A 361 22.31 -33.31 -4.22
CA VAL A 361 22.56 -32.79 -2.88
C VAL A 361 23.60 -33.64 -2.14
N LYS A 362 24.69 -33.03 -1.73
CA LYS A 362 25.73 -33.64 -0.89
C LYS A 362 25.71 -33.00 0.48
N ALA A 363 25.98 -33.78 1.51
CA ALA A 363 26.16 -33.25 2.88
C ALA A 363 27.36 -32.30 2.92
N ALA A 364 27.26 -31.23 3.71
CA ALA A 364 28.36 -30.29 3.91
C ALA A 364 29.52 -30.99 4.61
N PRO A 365 30.80 -30.78 4.17
CA PRO A 365 31.95 -31.31 4.85
C PRO A 365 32.15 -30.66 6.22
N ALA A 366 32.79 -31.37 7.16
CA ALA A 366 33.00 -30.92 8.53
C ALA A 366 33.82 -29.62 8.65
N GLY A 367 34.53 -29.21 7.60
CA GLY A 367 35.36 -28.00 7.56
C GLY A 367 34.67 -26.75 6.97
N GLY A 368 33.36 -26.80 6.70
CA GLY A 368 32.61 -25.68 6.08
C GLY A 368 32.70 -25.67 4.55
N GLY A 369 32.02 -24.73 3.93
CA GLY A 369 31.83 -24.60 2.47
C GLY A 369 30.61 -25.34 1.94
N ASN A 370 30.22 -25.05 0.71
CA ASN A 370 29.09 -25.70 0.06
C ASN A 370 29.58 -26.72 -0.98
N PRO A 371 29.46 -28.05 -0.74
CA PRO A 371 29.96 -29.08 -1.66
C PRO A 371 29.19 -29.12 -2.97
N ASN A 372 28.02 -28.48 -3.05
CA ASN A 372 27.20 -28.43 -4.26
C ASN A 372 27.57 -27.23 -5.15
N GLN A 373 28.25 -26.22 -4.62
CA GLN A 373 28.64 -25.05 -5.41
C GLN A 373 29.79 -25.42 -6.35
N ILE A 374 29.53 -25.24 -7.66
CA ILE A 374 30.54 -25.45 -8.70
C ILE A 374 31.31 -24.16 -8.93
N ARG A 375 30.59 -23.04 -9.02
CA ARG A 375 31.17 -21.76 -9.39
C ARG A 375 30.36 -20.58 -8.86
N GLU A 376 31.06 -19.49 -8.60
CA GLU A 376 30.51 -18.16 -8.41
C GLU A 376 31.00 -17.28 -9.56
N PHE A 377 30.10 -16.51 -10.17
CA PHE A 377 30.40 -15.60 -11.28
C PHE A 377 30.68 -14.18 -10.75
N GLY A 378 31.11 -13.30 -11.65
CA GLY A 378 31.43 -11.92 -11.30
C GLY A 378 30.26 -11.17 -10.71
N ALA A 379 30.52 -10.38 -9.67
CA ALA A 379 29.51 -9.58 -8.97
C ALA A 379 28.82 -8.60 -9.92
N MET A 380 27.54 -8.42 -9.69
CA MET A 380 26.64 -7.51 -10.38
C MET A 380 26.13 -6.40 -9.47
N LEU A 381 25.52 -5.39 -10.05
CA LEU A 381 24.90 -4.29 -9.31
C LEU A 381 23.68 -4.78 -8.52
N GLY A 382 23.78 -4.84 -7.20
CA GLY A 382 22.66 -5.12 -6.32
C GLY A 382 22.11 -6.55 -6.39
N ARG A 383 20.78 -6.70 -6.28
CA ARG A 383 20.10 -7.99 -6.25
C ARG A 383 19.91 -8.54 -7.66
N ILE A 384 20.17 -9.83 -7.84
CA ILE A 384 19.82 -10.55 -9.07
C ILE A 384 18.38 -11.02 -8.95
N TYR A 385 17.55 -10.69 -9.93
CA TYR A 385 16.13 -11.05 -9.99
C TYR A 385 15.81 -12.07 -11.07
N GLY A 386 16.58 -12.13 -12.15
CA GLY A 386 16.40 -13.08 -13.23
C GLY A 386 17.72 -13.71 -13.63
N VAL A 387 17.72 -15.03 -13.81
CA VAL A 387 18.81 -15.78 -14.42
C VAL A 387 18.25 -16.74 -15.45
N CYS A 388 19.00 -17.02 -16.53
CA CYS A 388 18.69 -18.09 -17.47
C CYS A 388 19.96 -18.62 -18.15
N PHE A 389 19.89 -19.88 -18.62
CA PHE A 389 20.88 -20.44 -19.55
C PHE A 389 20.48 -20.12 -20.99
N ASN A 390 21.44 -20.14 -21.88
CA ASN A 390 21.12 -20.29 -23.32
C ASN A 390 20.80 -21.76 -23.66
N HIS A 391 20.26 -21.99 -24.84
CA HIS A 391 19.77 -23.31 -25.27
C HIS A 391 20.81 -24.45 -25.19
N ASP A 392 22.09 -24.18 -25.44
CA ASP A 392 23.15 -25.20 -25.37
C ASP A 392 23.76 -25.35 -23.96
N GLY A 393 23.47 -24.43 -23.03
CA GLY A 393 23.96 -24.38 -21.66
C GLY A 393 25.40 -23.85 -21.53
N MET A 394 26.00 -23.31 -22.57
CA MET A 394 27.36 -22.78 -22.52
C MET A 394 27.44 -21.39 -21.94
N LEU A 395 26.33 -20.64 -22.02
CA LEU A 395 26.21 -19.28 -21.53
C LEU A 395 25.14 -19.17 -20.46
N GLY A 396 25.40 -18.32 -19.46
CA GLY A 396 24.44 -17.84 -18.47
C GLY A 396 24.22 -16.36 -18.61
N PHE A 397 22.99 -15.94 -18.32
CA PHE A 397 22.59 -14.54 -18.27
C PHE A 397 22.02 -14.20 -16.93
N ALA A 398 22.24 -12.96 -16.49
CA ALA A 398 21.66 -12.45 -15.26
C ALA A 398 21.24 -10.99 -15.41
N GLY A 399 20.11 -10.64 -14.75
CA GLY A 399 19.60 -9.29 -14.61
C GLY A 399 19.53 -8.87 -13.15
N SER A 400 19.98 -7.66 -12.85
CA SER A 400 20.06 -7.16 -11.47
C SER A 400 19.49 -5.76 -11.31
N SER A 401 19.28 -5.38 -10.03
CA SER A 401 18.73 -4.09 -9.65
C SER A 401 19.30 -3.56 -8.36
N LEU A 402 19.60 -2.26 -8.34
CA LEU A 402 19.93 -1.48 -7.14
C LEU A 402 19.60 0.00 -7.37
N ASP A 403 18.80 0.59 -6.48
CA ASP A 403 18.53 2.04 -6.43
C ASP A 403 18.04 2.61 -7.78
N GLY A 404 17.14 1.91 -8.44
CA GLY A 404 16.57 2.34 -9.72
C GLY A 404 17.52 2.18 -10.91
N LYS A 405 18.64 1.46 -10.74
CA LYS A 405 19.60 1.11 -11.80
C LYS A 405 19.66 -0.39 -11.95
N GLY A 406 19.91 -0.86 -13.16
CA GLY A 406 20.05 -2.29 -13.48
C GLY A 406 21.35 -2.59 -14.19
N GLU A 407 21.65 -3.87 -14.24
CA GLU A 407 22.76 -4.42 -15.02
C GLU A 407 22.32 -5.75 -15.66
N LEU A 408 22.69 -5.94 -16.90
CA LEU A 408 22.61 -7.22 -17.59
C LEU A 408 24.01 -7.77 -17.79
N SER A 409 24.21 -9.07 -17.54
CA SER A 409 25.49 -9.73 -17.69
C SER A 409 25.32 -11.05 -18.43
N ALA A 410 26.25 -11.35 -19.35
CA ALA A 410 26.43 -12.67 -19.95
C ALA A 410 27.79 -13.23 -19.53
N PHE A 411 27.84 -14.51 -19.23
CA PHE A 411 29.04 -15.19 -18.79
C PHE A 411 29.11 -16.64 -19.30
N GLN A 412 30.33 -17.11 -19.54
CA GLN A 412 30.59 -18.50 -19.92
C GLN A 412 30.46 -19.41 -18.71
N ILE A 413 29.69 -20.48 -18.83
CA ILE A 413 29.42 -21.40 -17.70
C ILE A 413 30.70 -22.13 -17.26
N ASP A 414 31.48 -22.63 -18.22
CA ASP A 414 32.65 -23.47 -17.93
C ASP A 414 33.87 -22.68 -17.44
N SER A 415 34.11 -21.48 -17.99
CA SER A 415 35.26 -20.67 -17.59
C SER A 415 34.94 -19.65 -16.46
N GLY A 416 33.67 -19.26 -16.32
CA GLY A 416 33.21 -18.17 -15.47
C GLY A 416 33.52 -16.78 -16.00
N LYS A 417 34.09 -16.68 -17.22
CA LYS A 417 34.45 -15.39 -17.82
C LYS A 417 33.22 -14.61 -18.23
N ASN A 418 33.14 -13.34 -17.83
CA ASN A 418 32.15 -12.42 -18.39
C ASN A 418 32.40 -12.18 -19.88
N MET A 419 31.36 -12.30 -20.69
CA MET A 419 31.39 -11.94 -22.09
C MET A 419 31.13 -10.46 -22.29
N TRP A 420 30.07 -9.98 -21.64
CA TRP A 420 29.69 -8.57 -21.66
C TRP A 420 28.86 -8.22 -20.43
N LYS A 421 28.85 -6.93 -20.10
CA LYS A 421 28.00 -6.31 -19.11
C LYS A 421 27.36 -5.06 -19.70
N VAL A 422 26.05 -4.93 -19.57
CA VAL A 422 25.27 -3.79 -20.06
C VAL A 422 24.61 -3.09 -18.90
N PRO A 423 25.08 -1.89 -18.53
CA PRO A 423 24.42 -1.10 -17.49
C PRO A 423 23.12 -0.50 -18.03
N VAL A 424 22.08 -0.49 -17.19
CA VAL A 424 20.78 0.13 -17.45
C VAL A 424 20.56 1.20 -16.39
N LYS A 425 20.73 2.48 -16.77
CA LYS A 425 20.88 3.59 -15.82
C LYS A 425 19.58 4.02 -15.15
N GLU A 426 18.43 3.76 -15.77
CA GLU A 426 17.15 4.37 -15.35
C GLU A 426 16.13 3.39 -14.79
N THR A 427 16.47 2.11 -14.70
CA THR A 427 15.55 1.06 -14.23
C THR A 427 16.28 -0.15 -13.70
N GLY A 428 15.72 -0.84 -12.72
CA GLY A 428 16.14 -2.17 -12.30
C GLY A 428 15.67 -3.24 -13.29
N ILE A 429 16.44 -4.32 -13.48
CA ILE A 429 16.10 -5.46 -14.31
C ILE A 429 15.61 -6.60 -13.42
N PHE A 430 14.38 -7.07 -13.67
CA PHE A 430 13.72 -8.11 -12.88
C PHE A 430 13.53 -9.43 -13.62
N ALA A 431 13.53 -9.39 -14.95
CA ALA A 431 13.31 -10.56 -15.79
C ALA A 431 14.33 -10.65 -16.92
N VAL A 432 14.78 -11.87 -17.20
CA VAL A 432 15.69 -12.19 -18.29
C VAL A 432 15.25 -13.52 -18.90
N ALA A 433 15.23 -13.63 -20.24
CA ALA A 433 14.95 -14.85 -20.95
C ALA A 433 15.83 -14.94 -22.21
N CYS A 434 16.29 -16.15 -22.57
CA CYS A 434 17.07 -16.39 -23.79
C CYS A 434 16.21 -17.09 -24.85
N SER A 435 16.28 -16.63 -26.11
CA SER A 435 15.54 -17.24 -27.20
C SER A 435 16.07 -18.66 -27.48
N PRO A 436 15.20 -19.61 -27.91
CA PRO A 436 15.61 -20.99 -28.21
C PRO A 436 16.71 -21.12 -29.29
N ASP A 437 16.79 -20.17 -30.22
CA ASP A 437 17.85 -20.14 -31.25
C ASP A 437 19.19 -19.60 -30.70
N GLY A 438 19.26 -19.20 -29.45
CA GLY A 438 20.45 -18.70 -28.76
C GLY A 438 20.99 -17.37 -29.31
N LYS A 439 20.19 -16.59 -30.05
CA LYS A 439 20.66 -15.32 -30.64
C LYS A 439 20.22 -14.07 -29.91
N THR A 440 19.11 -14.14 -29.17
CA THR A 440 18.49 -12.99 -28.49
C THR A 440 18.32 -13.22 -27.01
N VAL A 441 18.64 -12.22 -26.21
CA VAL A 441 18.25 -12.13 -24.80
C VAL A 441 17.20 -11.04 -24.67
N ALA A 442 16.07 -11.38 -24.07
CA ALA A 442 15.05 -10.42 -23.66
C ALA A 442 15.24 -10.04 -22.18
N ALA A 443 15.14 -8.76 -21.86
CA ALA A 443 15.23 -8.26 -20.51
C ALA A 443 14.22 -7.15 -20.23
N SER A 444 13.67 -7.11 -19.01
CA SER A 444 12.73 -6.09 -18.59
C SER A 444 12.75 -5.92 -17.06
N GLY A 445 12.00 -4.97 -16.56
CA GLY A 445 11.92 -4.74 -15.11
C GLY A 445 10.97 -3.62 -14.72
N PHE A 446 11.46 -2.72 -13.86
CA PHE A 446 10.64 -1.70 -13.21
C PHE A 446 9.98 -0.72 -14.19
N ASP A 447 10.65 -0.32 -15.27
CA ASP A 447 10.10 0.61 -16.26
C ASP A 447 9.15 -0.06 -17.27
N GLY A 448 9.01 -1.38 -17.22
CA GLY A 448 8.14 -2.16 -18.10
C GLY A 448 8.53 -2.16 -19.57
N LYS A 449 9.69 -1.62 -19.96
CA LYS A 449 10.19 -1.67 -21.32
C LYS A 449 10.89 -3.00 -21.59
N ILE A 450 10.58 -3.61 -22.71
CA ILE A 450 11.26 -4.84 -23.16
C ILE A 450 12.48 -4.45 -23.98
N ARG A 451 13.62 -5.01 -23.62
CA ARG A 451 14.91 -4.85 -24.32
C ARG A 451 15.30 -6.17 -24.94
N LEU A 452 15.51 -6.19 -26.25
CA LEU A 452 16.02 -7.33 -26.97
C LEU A 452 17.49 -7.08 -27.31
N LEU A 453 18.37 -7.96 -26.83
CA LEU A 453 19.82 -7.81 -26.98
C LEU A 453 20.41 -8.98 -27.79
N SER A 454 21.52 -8.73 -28.47
CA SER A 454 22.33 -9.77 -29.07
C SER A 454 23.04 -10.60 -28.02
N VAL A 455 22.86 -11.92 -28.03
CA VAL A 455 23.60 -12.86 -27.18
C VAL A 455 25.11 -12.69 -27.35
N ALA A 456 25.60 -12.53 -28.60
CA ALA A 456 27.01 -12.47 -28.89
C ALA A 456 27.72 -11.21 -28.35
N SER A 457 27.04 -10.06 -28.36
CA SER A 457 27.70 -8.76 -28.10
C SER A 457 27.09 -7.95 -26.93
N GLY A 458 25.89 -8.31 -26.48
CA GLY A 458 25.12 -7.48 -25.52
C GLY A 458 24.54 -6.22 -26.14
N GLU A 459 24.67 -6.03 -27.46
CA GLU A 459 24.11 -4.87 -28.17
C GLU A 459 22.58 -4.89 -28.11
N VAL A 460 21.99 -3.76 -27.69
CA VAL A 460 20.54 -3.59 -27.65
C VAL A 460 20.03 -3.42 -29.09
N LYS A 461 19.33 -4.42 -29.60
CA LYS A 461 18.74 -4.44 -30.93
C LYS A 461 17.41 -3.69 -31.00
N LYS A 462 16.61 -3.79 -29.94
CA LYS A 462 15.29 -3.17 -29.88
C LYS A 462 14.87 -2.87 -28.44
N ILE A 463 14.18 -1.75 -28.27
CA ILE A 463 13.44 -1.43 -27.03
C ILE A 463 12.01 -1.11 -27.44
N PHE A 464 11.03 -1.70 -26.74
CA PHE A 464 9.63 -1.39 -26.96
C PHE A 464 8.81 -1.44 -25.67
N VAL A 465 7.68 -0.73 -25.66
CA VAL A 465 6.68 -0.78 -24.59
C VAL A 465 5.63 -1.83 -25.00
N PRO A 466 5.31 -2.81 -24.14
CA PRO A 466 4.48 -3.95 -24.55
C PRO A 466 2.99 -3.63 -24.66
N VAL A 467 2.55 -2.43 -24.28
CA VAL A 467 1.16 -1.98 -24.27
C VAL A 467 1.05 -0.55 -24.78
N ASP A 468 -0.11 -0.19 -25.31
CA ASP A 468 -0.40 1.19 -25.65
C ASP A 468 -0.54 2.03 -24.37
N ILE A 469 0.18 3.13 -24.31
CA ILE A 469 0.09 4.10 -23.23
C ILE A 469 -0.90 5.18 -23.63
N ALA A 470 -2.00 5.27 -22.91
CA ALA A 470 -2.96 6.37 -23.08
C ALA A 470 -2.24 7.71 -22.83
N LYS A 471 -2.47 8.69 -23.71
CA LYS A 471 -2.01 10.06 -23.44
C LYS A 471 -2.51 10.45 -22.05
N LYS A 472 -1.62 10.90 -21.14
CA LYS A 472 -2.07 11.47 -19.87
C LYS A 472 -3.11 12.53 -20.20
N VAL A 473 -4.38 12.24 -19.94
CA VAL A 473 -5.37 13.29 -19.72
C VAL A 473 -4.76 14.05 -18.56
N GLY A 474 -4.45 15.34 -18.78
CA GLY A 474 -3.60 16.17 -17.92
C GLY A 474 -3.84 15.84 -16.46
N ALA A 475 -2.74 15.76 -15.68
CA ALA A 475 -2.79 15.44 -14.25
C ALA A 475 -4.08 16.05 -13.71
N ALA A 476 -4.94 15.21 -13.13
CA ALA A 476 -6.31 15.62 -12.81
C ALA A 476 -6.25 17.02 -12.25
N SER A 477 -6.70 17.97 -13.06
CA SER A 477 -6.75 19.40 -12.75
C SER A 477 -7.26 19.46 -11.32
N GLY A 478 -6.54 20.11 -10.43
CA GLY A 478 -6.82 20.12 -9.01
C GLY A 478 -8.31 20.18 -8.69
N GLY A 479 -8.93 19.03 -8.63
CA GLY A 479 -10.23 18.89 -8.04
C GLY A 479 -10.06 19.40 -6.64
N ALA A 480 -10.79 20.47 -6.30
CA ALA A 480 -10.69 21.23 -5.08
C ALA A 480 -10.13 20.37 -3.94
N LEU A 481 -8.93 20.73 -3.47
CA LEU A 481 -8.31 20.07 -2.35
C LEU A 481 -9.33 20.06 -1.22
N ALA A 482 -9.89 18.91 -1.01
CA ALA A 482 -10.75 18.50 0.06
C ALA A 482 -11.49 19.63 0.79
N LYS A 483 -12.81 19.57 0.74
CA LYS A 483 -13.63 20.02 1.86
C LYS A 483 -12.86 19.73 3.15
N ALA A 484 -12.68 20.77 3.97
CA ALA A 484 -11.95 20.75 5.21
C ALA A 484 -12.08 19.41 5.93
N ASP A 485 -10.94 18.88 6.36
CA ASP A 485 -10.81 17.58 7.00
C ASP A 485 -11.93 17.40 8.05
N PRO A 486 -12.86 16.44 7.90
CA PRO A 486 -14.02 16.32 8.78
C PRO A 486 -13.67 15.85 10.20
N GLU A 487 -12.40 15.66 10.52
CA GLU A 487 -11.94 15.22 11.85
C GLU A 487 -11.97 16.27 12.92
N LEU A 488 -12.47 17.47 12.65
CA LEU A 488 -12.47 18.52 13.63
C LEU A 488 -13.87 18.73 14.24
N LYS A 489 -14.33 17.76 15.06
CA LYS A 489 -15.30 18.12 16.09
C LYS A 489 -14.64 19.17 16.98
N LEU A 490 -15.21 20.36 17.03
CA LEU A 490 -14.84 21.39 18.00
C LEU A 490 -14.93 20.76 19.38
N VAL A 491 -13.83 20.83 20.12
CA VAL A 491 -13.81 20.77 21.58
C VAL A 491 -14.69 21.94 22.08
N ALA A 492 -15.29 21.82 23.24
CA ALA A 492 -16.21 22.78 23.87
C ALA A 492 -15.94 24.25 23.49
N GLU A 493 -17.00 25.07 23.44
CA GLU A 493 -16.88 26.49 23.14
C GLU A 493 -15.77 27.15 24.00
N GLU A 494 -14.69 27.56 23.32
CA GLU A 494 -13.60 28.27 23.97
C GLU A 494 -14.01 29.72 24.23
N SER A 495 -13.66 30.27 25.38
CA SER A 495 -13.89 31.68 25.71
C SER A 495 -12.70 32.25 26.47
N LEU A 496 -12.49 33.56 26.34
CA LEU A 496 -11.48 34.23 27.15
C LEU A 496 -12.02 34.40 28.60
N PRO A 497 -11.15 34.32 29.63
CA PRO A 497 -11.50 34.64 30.98
C PRO A 497 -12.04 36.08 31.11
N LYS A 498 -13.07 36.31 31.92
CA LYS A 498 -13.84 37.58 32.01
C LYS A 498 -13.00 38.78 32.41
N GLN A 499 -11.85 38.60 33.08
CA GLN A 499 -10.95 39.65 33.48
C GLN A 499 -10.15 40.27 32.35
N PHE A 500 -10.11 39.60 31.16
CA PHE A 500 -9.34 40.10 30.04
C PHE A 500 -10.18 40.86 29.02
N THR A 501 -9.62 41.94 28.50
CA THR A 501 -10.19 42.72 27.38
C THR A 501 -9.22 42.74 26.23
N VAL A 502 -9.74 42.57 25.02
CA VAL A 502 -8.94 42.51 23.77
C VAL A 502 -8.54 43.91 23.32
N GLN A 503 -7.26 44.22 23.35
CA GLN A 503 -6.70 45.47 22.89
C GLN A 503 -6.39 45.49 21.38
N GLY A 504 -5.91 44.33 20.83
CA GLY A 504 -5.54 44.19 19.43
C GLY A 504 -5.43 42.73 19.03
N LEU A 505 -5.24 42.47 17.73
CA LEU A 505 -5.02 41.16 17.14
C LEU A 505 -3.71 41.13 16.37
N GLU A 506 -2.99 40.03 16.48
CA GLU A 506 -1.81 39.73 15.66
C GLU A 506 -1.96 38.37 15.00
N SER A 507 -1.43 38.20 13.77
CA SER A 507 -1.42 36.93 13.08
C SER A 507 -0.01 36.40 12.87
N SER A 508 0.11 35.08 12.92
CA SER A 508 1.29 34.36 12.45
C SER A 508 0.85 33.31 11.42
N PRO A 509 1.26 33.45 10.14
CA PRO A 509 2.09 34.52 9.55
C PRO A 509 1.32 35.82 9.35
N LYS A 510 2.07 36.90 9.05
CA LYS A 510 1.48 38.22 8.67
C LYS A 510 1.04 38.27 7.20
N ARG A 511 1.42 37.27 6.39
CA ARG A 511 1.09 37.12 4.97
C ARG A 511 1.07 35.62 4.64
N VAL A 512 0.22 35.21 3.72
CA VAL A 512 0.14 33.85 3.19
C VAL A 512 0.59 33.85 1.75
N ASP A 513 1.67 33.13 1.43
CA ASP A 513 2.15 32.89 0.07
C ASP A 513 2.14 31.40 -0.21
N ILE A 514 1.38 30.95 -1.21
CA ILE A 514 1.28 29.56 -1.63
C ILE A 514 1.65 29.47 -3.10
N SER A 515 2.56 28.55 -3.42
CA SER A 515 3.06 28.35 -4.78
C SER A 515 2.87 26.91 -5.30
N ARG A 516 2.27 26.01 -4.52
CA ARG A 516 2.03 24.61 -4.93
C ARG A 516 0.69 24.12 -4.42
N VAL A 517 0.06 23.28 -5.19
CA VAL A 517 -1.26 22.70 -4.89
C VAL A 517 -1.32 21.90 -3.57
N VAL A 518 -0.19 21.37 -3.10
CA VAL A 518 -0.10 20.58 -1.88
C VAL A 518 0.19 21.40 -0.63
N ASP A 519 0.52 22.68 -0.78
CA ASP A 519 0.85 23.55 0.35
C ASP A 519 -0.42 24.10 1.03
N TYR A 520 -0.25 24.54 2.25
CA TYR A 520 -1.26 25.12 3.12
C TYR A 520 -0.57 26.08 4.09
N THR A 521 -1.33 26.80 4.88
CA THR A 521 -0.77 27.61 5.96
C THR A 521 -1.64 27.50 7.21
N GLN A 522 -1.03 27.12 8.33
CA GLN A 522 -1.65 27.21 9.65
C GLN A 522 -1.56 28.66 10.12
N ILE A 523 -2.69 29.29 10.33
CA ILE A 523 -2.77 30.61 10.92
C ILE A 523 -2.89 30.46 12.43
N ILE A 524 -2.17 31.28 13.16
CA ILE A 524 -2.37 31.51 14.60
C ILE A 524 -2.80 32.94 14.76
N LEU A 525 -3.95 33.16 15.38
CA LEU A 525 -4.45 34.49 15.72
C LEU A 525 -4.28 34.71 17.22
N THR A 526 -3.45 35.67 17.59
CA THR A 526 -3.14 36.02 18.97
C THR A 526 -3.86 37.33 19.34
N ALA A 527 -4.66 37.29 20.36
CA ALA A 527 -5.20 38.49 20.98
C ALA A 527 -4.21 39.09 21.98
N LYS A 528 -3.91 40.37 21.79
CA LYS A 528 -3.23 41.19 22.82
C LYS A 528 -4.26 41.64 23.83
N LEU A 529 -4.04 41.31 25.08
CA LEU A 529 -4.94 41.55 26.18
C LEU A 529 -4.46 42.70 27.06
N ASN A 530 -5.35 43.24 27.89
CA ASN A 530 -4.93 44.14 28.96
C ASN A 530 -3.87 43.46 29.86
N MET A 531 -3.13 44.24 30.61
CA MET A 531 -2.04 43.80 31.50
C MET A 531 -0.87 43.12 30.78
N GLY A 532 -0.75 43.29 29.44
CA GLY A 532 0.34 42.72 28.64
C GLY A 532 0.22 41.21 28.41
N ALA A 533 -0.92 40.60 28.66
CA ALA A 533 -1.17 39.18 28.43
C ALA A 533 -1.48 38.92 26.93
N GLU A 534 -1.33 37.68 26.54
CA GLU A 534 -1.64 37.20 25.17
C GLU A 534 -2.48 35.91 25.27
N ALA A 535 -3.31 35.67 24.24
CA ALA A 535 -4.06 34.41 24.15
C ALA A 535 -4.25 34.01 22.67
N ASP A 536 -4.21 32.71 22.40
CA ASP A 536 -4.58 32.12 21.09
C ASP A 536 -6.11 32.13 20.94
N VAL A 537 -6.59 33.00 20.06
CA VAL A 537 -8.03 33.12 19.75
C VAL A 537 -8.40 32.59 18.38
N THR A 538 -7.52 31.80 17.77
CA THR A 538 -7.68 31.29 16.41
C THR A 538 -9.02 30.58 16.21
N ARG A 539 -9.45 29.77 17.16
CA ARG A 539 -10.66 28.94 17.10
C ARG A 539 -11.93 29.70 17.51
N MET A 540 -11.75 30.84 18.22
CA MET A 540 -12.82 31.73 18.66
C MET A 540 -13.13 32.81 17.63
N ALA A 541 -12.24 33.03 16.65
CA ALA A 541 -12.37 34.07 15.63
C ALA A 541 -13.37 33.66 14.53
N LYS A 542 -14.05 34.67 14.01
CA LYS A 542 -14.80 34.54 12.75
C LYS A 542 -13.86 34.78 11.59
N TRP A 543 -13.82 33.81 10.69
CA TRP A 543 -12.93 33.83 9.52
C TRP A 543 -13.69 34.08 8.23
N HIS A 544 -13.13 34.92 7.36
CA HIS A 544 -13.66 35.17 6.03
C HIS A 544 -12.48 35.29 5.04
N VAL A 545 -12.65 34.78 3.79
CA VAL A 545 -11.66 34.88 2.72
C VAL A 545 -12.22 35.72 1.58
N GLU A 546 -11.62 36.86 1.29
CA GLU A 546 -11.92 37.69 0.12
C GLU A 546 -11.06 37.27 -1.07
N GLY A 547 -11.60 37.47 -2.29
CA GLY A 547 -10.92 37.16 -3.56
C GLY A 547 -11.10 35.71 -4.01
N GLY A 548 -11.75 34.83 -3.22
CA GLY A 548 -12.03 33.43 -3.60
C GLY A 548 -10.78 32.56 -3.80
N VAL A 549 -9.64 32.98 -3.23
CA VAL A 549 -8.33 32.32 -3.41
C VAL A 549 -8.15 31.07 -2.56
N GLY A 550 -9.03 30.81 -1.60
CA GLY A 550 -8.93 29.66 -0.71
C GLY A 550 -10.05 29.61 0.33
N GLU A 551 -9.92 28.67 1.25
CA GLU A 551 -10.80 28.45 2.39
C GLU A 551 -9.99 28.41 3.67
N VAL A 552 -10.58 28.82 4.79
CA VAL A 552 -9.99 28.72 6.10
C VAL A 552 -10.90 27.93 7.03
N SER A 553 -10.33 26.98 7.76
CA SER A 553 -11.06 26.19 8.77
C SER A 553 -11.21 26.97 10.08
N LEU A 554 -12.12 26.52 10.93
CA LEU A 554 -12.29 27.07 12.29
C LEU A 554 -10.99 27.00 13.13
N ARG A 555 -10.08 26.09 12.81
CA ARG A 555 -8.75 25.99 13.45
C ARG A 555 -7.67 26.87 12.79
N GLY A 556 -8.06 27.77 11.87
CA GLY A 556 -7.13 28.66 11.20
C GLY A 556 -6.26 28.00 10.11
N LEU A 557 -6.65 26.81 9.61
CA LEU A 557 -5.95 26.20 8.50
C LEU A 557 -6.44 26.80 7.19
N PHE A 558 -5.58 27.56 6.51
CA PHE A 558 -5.83 28.06 5.17
C PHE A 558 -5.41 27.03 4.12
N THR A 559 -6.31 26.72 3.17
CA THR A 559 -6.07 25.86 2.01
C THR A 559 -6.39 26.61 0.73
N PRO A 560 -5.51 26.55 -0.30
CA PRO A 560 -5.74 27.27 -1.54
C PRO A 560 -6.86 26.63 -2.37
N ALA A 561 -7.64 27.44 -3.09
CA ALA A 561 -8.68 27.00 -4.01
C ALA A 561 -8.47 27.49 -5.44
N LYS A 562 -7.90 28.68 -5.62
CA LYS A 562 -7.72 29.34 -6.93
C LYS A 562 -6.48 30.23 -6.92
N ASN A 563 -5.76 30.27 -8.04
CA ASN A 563 -4.69 31.26 -8.25
C ASN A 563 -5.24 32.68 -8.19
N GLY A 564 -4.51 33.57 -7.55
CA GLY A 564 -4.90 34.96 -7.40
C GLY A 564 -4.36 35.63 -6.12
N GLU A 565 -4.77 36.86 -5.91
CA GLU A 565 -4.52 37.59 -4.68
C GLU A 565 -5.84 37.86 -3.94
N GLY A 566 -5.78 37.85 -2.63
CA GLY A 566 -6.94 38.04 -1.76
C GLY A 566 -6.52 38.43 -0.35
N LYS A 567 -7.49 38.38 0.56
CA LYS A 567 -7.26 38.66 1.97
C LYS A 567 -7.97 37.62 2.83
N LEU A 568 -7.30 37.18 3.88
CA LEU A 568 -7.90 36.43 4.96
C LEU A 568 -8.22 37.41 6.09
N ILE A 569 -9.46 37.45 6.51
CA ILE A 569 -9.97 38.36 7.54
C ILE A 569 -10.31 37.55 8.77
N GLY A 570 -9.74 37.94 9.90
CA GLY A 570 -10.07 37.39 11.23
C GLY A 570 -10.73 38.45 12.10
N GLU A 571 -11.88 38.12 12.69
CA GLU A 571 -12.64 39.01 13.59
C GLU A 571 -12.84 38.35 14.93
N PHE A 572 -12.51 39.07 16.00
CA PHE A 572 -12.71 38.60 17.36
C PHE A 572 -12.91 39.81 18.31
N SER A 573 -13.93 39.74 19.19
CA SER A 573 -14.25 40.75 20.19
C SER A 573 -14.25 42.20 19.66
N GLY A 574 -14.86 42.43 18.48
CA GLY A 574 -14.96 43.72 17.82
C GLY A 574 -13.65 44.24 17.20
N LYS A 575 -12.58 43.47 17.23
CA LYS A 575 -11.30 43.75 16.52
C LYS A 575 -11.25 42.96 15.25
N ARG A 576 -10.59 43.56 14.21
CA ARG A 576 -10.43 42.96 12.88
C ARG A 576 -8.96 42.99 12.48
N ILE A 577 -8.49 41.94 11.80
CA ILE A 577 -7.17 41.85 11.17
C ILE A 577 -7.31 41.39 9.72
N GLU A 578 -6.51 41.95 8.84
CA GLU A 578 -6.42 41.56 7.44
C GLU A 578 -5.05 40.94 7.17
N ILE A 579 -5.01 39.76 6.60
CA ILE A 579 -3.81 39.00 6.25
C ILE A 579 -3.78 38.87 4.73
N PRO A 580 -2.83 39.51 4.03
CA PRO A 580 -2.70 39.36 2.57
C PRO A 580 -2.44 37.92 2.18
N VAL A 581 -3.11 37.44 1.13
CA VAL A 581 -2.97 36.10 0.59
C VAL A 581 -2.60 36.17 -0.88
N LYS A 582 -1.56 35.43 -1.26
CA LYS A 582 -1.17 35.22 -2.66
C LYS A 582 -1.11 33.72 -2.91
N VAL A 583 -1.85 33.27 -3.91
CA VAL A 583 -1.87 31.88 -4.38
C VAL A 583 -1.44 31.82 -5.84
N SER A 584 -0.49 30.97 -6.15
CA SER A 584 0.02 30.76 -7.51
C SER A 584 0.36 29.27 -7.71
N GLY A 585 0.64 28.86 -8.95
CA GLY A 585 1.14 27.51 -9.26
C GLY A 585 0.16 26.37 -9.03
N LEU A 586 -1.14 26.63 -8.81
CA LEU A 586 -2.12 25.55 -8.63
C LEU A 586 -2.42 24.80 -9.93
N ASP A 587 -2.25 25.45 -11.07
CA ASP A 587 -2.46 24.88 -12.40
C ASP A 587 -1.21 24.17 -12.92
N ASP A 588 -0.08 24.34 -12.24
CA ASP A 588 1.18 23.70 -12.61
C ASP A 588 1.14 22.20 -12.27
N PRO A 589 1.61 21.31 -13.17
CA PRO A 589 1.71 19.90 -12.89
C PRO A 589 2.62 19.66 -11.67
N HIS A 590 2.05 19.28 -10.55
CA HIS A 590 2.81 18.95 -9.36
C HIS A 590 3.13 17.44 -9.35
N VAL A 591 4.43 17.13 -9.41
CA VAL A 591 4.95 15.79 -9.15
C VAL A 591 5.50 15.78 -7.73
N PRO A 592 4.92 14.99 -6.81
CA PRO A 592 5.43 14.92 -5.44
C PRO A 592 6.88 14.42 -5.41
N ASP A 593 7.71 15.11 -4.66
CA ASP A 593 9.09 14.71 -4.37
C ASP A 593 9.11 13.67 -3.23
N TYR A 594 9.96 12.64 -3.37
CA TYR A 594 10.03 11.62 -2.32
C TYR A 594 10.54 12.17 -0.99
N VAL A 595 11.60 12.95 -1.03
CA VAL A 595 12.25 13.47 0.20
C VAL A 595 11.36 14.50 0.90
N ARG A 596 10.84 15.46 0.13
CA ARG A 596 10.14 16.65 0.67
C ARG A 596 8.63 16.44 0.87
N ASP A 597 8.01 15.48 0.18
CA ASP A 597 6.55 15.30 0.21
C ASP A 597 6.16 13.90 0.72
N VAL A 598 6.74 12.82 0.18
CA VAL A 598 6.31 11.44 0.51
C VAL A 598 6.89 10.97 1.84
N ASN A 599 8.19 11.12 2.06
CA ASN A 599 8.86 10.62 3.28
C ASN A 599 8.34 11.28 4.58
N PRO A 600 8.06 12.61 4.62
CA PRO A 600 7.39 13.24 5.76
C PRO A 600 6.00 12.64 6.03
N VAL A 601 5.20 12.39 4.99
CA VAL A 601 3.89 11.74 5.12
C VAL A 601 4.02 10.35 5.73
N ILE A 602 4.95 9.51 5.21
CA ILE A 602 5.22 8.17 5.73
C ILE A 602 5.63 8.21 7.21
N SER A 603 6.43 9.21 7.59
CA SER A 603 6.85 9.44 8.97
C SER A 603 5.68 9.86 9.86
N LYS A 604 4.82 10.76 9.36
CA LYS A 604 3.65 11.27 10.08
C LYS A 604 2.62 10.19 10.37
N ILE A 605 2.32 9.34 9.39
CA ILE A 605 1.37 8.23 9.56
C ILE A 605 1.97 7.03 10.29
N GLY A 606 3.28 7.10 10.63
CA GLY A 606 3.95 6.15 11.52
C GLY A 606 4.51 4.89 10.86
N CYS A 607 4.53 4.78 9.52
CA CYS A 607 5.02 3.60 8.82
C CYS A 607 6.48 3.27 9.20
N ASN A 608 7.35 4.28 9.30
CA ASN A 608 8.76 4.13 9.65
C ASN A 608 9.06 4.34 11.15
N ALA A 609 8.05 4.25 12.01
CA ALA A 609 8.24 4.27 13.46
C ALA A 609 8.98 3.02 13.94
N GLY A 610 9.72 3.12 15.05
CA GLY A 610 10.47 2.00 15.64
C GLY A 610 9.62 0.83 16.13
N THR A 611 8.30 1.00 16.22
CA THR A 611 7.33 -0.06 16.54
C THR A 611 6.65 -0.66 15.31
N CYS A 612 6.94 -0.10 14.13
CA CYS A 612 6.42 -0.52 12.83
C CYS A 612 7.59 -0.92 11.92
N HIS A 613 7.59 -0.51 10.65
CA HIS A 613 8.62 -0.90 9.68
C HIS A 613 9.99 -0.26 9.92
N GLY A 614 10.11 0.75 10.79
CA GLY A 614 11.40 1.32 11.25
C GLY A 614 12.07 0.56 12.39
N SER A 615 11.54 -0.58 12.84
CA SER A 615 12.20 -1.46 13.83
C SER A 615 13.46 -2.12 13.26
N LYS A 616 14.30 -2.73 14.13
CA LYS A 616 15.57 -3.36 13.73
C LYS A 616 15.38 -4.31 12.53
N ASP A 617 14.35 -5.15 12.55
CA ASP A 617 14.11 -6.17 11.53
C ASP A 617 12.93 -5.84 10.60
N GLY A 618 12.27 -4.67 10.81
CA GLY A 618 11.03 -4.32 10.13
C GLY A 618 9.84 -5.15 10.60
N LYS A 619 8.85 -5.34 9.72
CA LYS A 619 7.68 -6.21 9.92
C LYS A 619 7.41 -7.01 8.65
N ASP A 620 7.27 -8.33 8.79
CA ASP A 620 6.99 -9.27 7.69
C ASP A 620 7.92 -9.08 6.48
N GLY A 621 9.24 -8.92 6.76
CA GLY A 621 10.26 -8.70 5.75
C GLY A 621 10.20 -7.34 5.04
N PHE A 622 9.37 -6.42 5.50
CA PHE A 622 9.36 -5.04 5.05
C PHE A 622 9.98 -4.12 6.11
N LYS A 623 11.09 -3.48 5.76
CA LYS A 623 11.83 -2.58 6.62
C LYS A 623 12.01 -1.23 5.96
N LEU A 624 11.83 -0.18 6.74
CA LEU A 624 12.14 1.21 6.40
C LEU A 624 13.24 1.73 7.34
N SER A 625 13.90 2.79 6.94
CA SER A 625 14.82 3.52 7.82
C SER A 625 14.03 4.14 8.98
N LEU A 626 14.59 4.11 10.17
CA LEU A 626 13.91 4.69 11.33
C LEU A 626 13.64 6.17 11.10
N ARG A 627 12.35 6.54 11.14
CA ARG A 627 11.89 7.93 10.98
C ARG A 627 12.27 8.58 9.65
N GLY A 628 12.48 7.79 8.59
CA GLY A 628 12.82 8.29 7.26
C GLY A 628 14.23 8.88 7.15
N TYR A 629 15.16 8.38 7.96
CA TYR A 629 16.54 8.89 7.99
C TYR A 629 17.25 8.70 6.66
N ASP A 630 17.07 7.55 6.01
CA ASP A 630 17.73 7.17 4.76
C ASP A 630 16.69 7.02 3.63
N ALA A 631 16.52 8.08 2.84
CA ALA A 631 15.56 8.11 1.76
C ALA A 631 15.91 7.11 0.63
N ILE A 632 17.19 6.84 0.38
CA ILE A 632 17.62 5.88 -0.65
C ILE A 632 17.25 4.47 -0.20
N TYR A 633 17.51 4.14 1.06
CA TYR A 633 17.10 2.86 1.65
C TYR A 633 15.58 2.66 1.57
N ASP A 634 14.81 3.69 1.89
CA ASP A 634 13.35 3.61 1.94
C ASP A 634 12.74 3.47 0.54
N ILE A 635 13.21 4.23 -0.44
CA ILE A 635 12.71 4.08 -1.81
C ILE A 635 13.07 2.71 -2.40
N ARG A 636 14.25 2.18 -2.12
CA ARG A 636 14.67 0.82 -2.47
C ARG A 636 13.69 -0.22 -1.89
N ALA A 637 13.29 -0.04 -0.62
CA ALA A 637 12.32 -0.92 0.02
C ALA A 637 10.94 -0.89 -0.64
N PHE A 638 10.54 0.23 -1.26
CA PHE A 638 9.26 0.34 -1.97
C PHE A 638 9.33 -0.13 -3.42
N THR A 639 10.40 0.15 -4.15
CA THR A 639 10.46 0.02 -5.61
C THR A 639 11.30 -1.15 -6.09
N ASP A 640 12.38 -1.49 -5.38
CA ASP A 640 13.33 -2.52 -5.79
C ASP A 640 13.06 -3.85 -5.07
N ASP A 641 12.83 -3.80 -3.76
CA ASP A 641 12.63 -4.99 -2.95
C ASP A 641 11.40 -5.79 -3.41
N MET A 642 11.54 -7.11 -3.54
CA MET A 642 10.49 -8.01 -4.05
C MET A 642 9.98 -7.62 -5.45
N ALA A 643 10.87 -7.13 -6.34
CA ALA A 643 10.54 -6.71 -7.70
C ALA A 643 9.34 -5.76 -7.74
N SER A 644 9.40 -4.68 -6.97
CA SER A 644 8.34 -3.66 -6.91
C SER A 644 6.98 -4.13 -6.36
N ARG A 645 6.94 -5.16 -5.51
CA ARG A 645 5.68 -5.65 -4.94
C ARG A 645 4.83 -4.55 -4.26
N ARG A 646 5.47 -3.50 -3.71
CA ARG A 646 4.80 -2.48 -2.90
C ARG A 646 4.28 -1.30 -3.70
N THR A 647 4.73 -1.16 -4.95
CA THR A 647 4.31 -0.10 -5.87
C THR A 647 3.79 -0.68 -7.18
N ASN A 648 2.70 -0.12 -7.69
CA ASN A 648 2.10 -0.50 -8.96
C ASN A 648 2.00 0.75 -9.84
N LEU A 649 2.89 0.85 -10.83
CA LEU A 649 2.96 2.02 -11.71
C LEU A 649 1.76 2.10 -12.66
N ALA A 650 1.24 0.95 -13.07
CA ALA A 650 0.10 0.86 -13.98
C ALA A 650 -1.22 1.27 -13.31
N ALA A 651 -1.33 1.03 -11.99
CA ALA A 651 -2.51 1.36 -11.18
C ALA A 651 -2.06 1.80 -9.78
N PRO A 652 -1.63 3.04 -9.59
CA PRO A 652 -1.04 3.54 -8.33
C PRO A 652 -1.90 3.27 -7.10
N GLU A 653 -3.23 3.38 -7.21
CA GLU A 653 -4.20 3.12 -6.15
C GLU A 653 -4.26 1.64 -5.71
N LYS A 654 -3.69 0.74 -6.52
CA LYS A 654 -3.55 -0.69 -6.23
C LYS A 654 -2.19 -1.05 -5.61
N SER A 655 -1.38 -0.07 -5.30
CA SER A 655 -0.11 -0.26 -4.61
C SER A 655 -0.32 -0.68 -3.15
N LEU A 656 0.43 -1.69 -2.67
CA LEU A 656 0.39 -2.08 -1.24
C LEU A 656 0.75 -0.92 -0.32
N MET A 657 1.59 0.01 -0.79
CA MET A 657 1.93 1.25 -0.09
C MET A 657 0.69 2.12 0.20
N LEU A 658 -0.41 1.94 -0.53
CA LEU A 658 -1.71 2.59 -0.30
C LEU A 658 -2.75 1.64 0.28
N LEU A 659 -2.80 0.38 -0.18
CA LEU A 659 -3.81 -0.59 0.25
C LEU A 659 -3.66 -0.95 1.74
N LYS A 660 -2.42 -1.09 2.23
CA LYS A 660 -2.14 -1.42 3.64
C LYS A 660 -2.58 -0.29 4.59
N PRO A 661 -2.11 0.97 4.43
CA PRO A 661 -2.47 2.05 5.34
C PRO A 661 -3.94 2.50 5.22
N THR A 662 -4.63 2.19 4.13
CA THR A 662 -6.08 2.44 4.00
C THR A 662 -6.94 1.30 4.55
N GLY A 663 -6.35 0.20 5.02
CA GLY A 663 -7.09 -0.98 5.46
C GLY A 663 -7.77 -1.77 4.34
N ALA A 664 -7.54 -1.41 3.07
CA ALA A 664 -8.11 -2.11 1.92
C ALA A 664 -7.61 -3.56 1.79
N VAL A 665 -6.44 -3.86 2.35
CA VAL A 665 -5.93 -5.20 2.62
C VAL A 665 -5.53 -5.31 4.08
N PRO A 666 -5.48 -6.52 4.67
CA PRO A 666 -5.16 -6.72 6.07
C PRO A 666 -3.86 -6.03 6.49
N HIS A 667 -3.88 -5.25 7.57
CA HIS A 667 -2.75 -4.50 8.11
C HIS A 667 -2.84 -4.41 9.64
N GLU A 668 -1.84 -4.92 10.36
CA GLU A 668 -1.81 -4.87 11.85
C GLU A 668 -1.75 -3.45 12.41
N GLY A 669 -1.26 -2.49 11.62
CA GLY A 669 -1.22 -1.08 11.97
C GLY A 669 -2.58 -0.38 11.90
N ALA A 670 -3.66 -1.11 11.60
CA ALA A 670 -5.01 -0.58 11.33
C ALA A 670 -5.05 0.42 10.15
N GLN A 671 -6.16 1.14 10.01
CA GLN A 671 -6.28 2.23 9.04
C GLN A 671 -5.61 3.49 9.58
N VAL A 672 -4.59 3.98 8.88
CA VAL A 672 -3.86 5.21 9.24
C VAL A 672 -3.98 6.31 8.18
N VAL A 673 -4.53 5.97 7.00
CA VAL A 673 -4.79 6.91 5.89
C VAL A 673 -6.20 6.71 5.36
N LYS A 674 -6.96 7.78 5.17
CA LYS A 674 -8.26 7.73 4.49
C LYS A 674 -8.05 7.82 2.98
N LYS A 675 -8.75 6.97 2.22
CA LYS A 675 -8.75 7.02 0.74
C LYS A 675 -9.21 8.41 0.28
N GLY A 676 -8.48 9.00 -0.67
CA GLY A 676 -8.76 10.35 -1.20
C GLY A 676 -8.26 11.50 -0.33
N SER A 677 -7.71 11.25 0.88
CA SER A 677 -7.09 12.30 1.70
C SER A 677 -5.85 12.91 1.03
N LYS A 678 -5.37 14.04 1.53
CA LYS A 678 -4.14 14.68 1.07
C LYS A 678 -2.95 13.71 1.05
N TYR A 679 -2.73 12.97 2.14
CA TYR A 679 -1.63 12.01 2.26
C TYR A 679 -1.75 10.84 1.27
N TYR A 680 -2.98 10.34 1.07
CA TYR A 680 -3.26 9.33 0.05
C TYR A 680 -2.88 9.83 -1.35
N ARG A 681 -3.28 11.07 -1.70
CA ARG A 681 -2.98 11.66 -3.02
C ARG A 681 -1.50 11.88 -3.24
N ILE A 682 -0.77 12.41 -2.27
CA ILE A 682 0.69 12.61 -2.35
C ILE A 682 1.38 11.28 -2.70
N ILE A 683 1.07 10.21 -1.99
CA ILE A 683 1.67 8.89 -2.24
C ILE A 683 1.25 8.35 -3.61
N ARG A 684 -0.05 8.41 -3.95
CA ARG A 684 -0.59 7.94 -5.23
C ARG A 684 0.06 8.64 -6.41
N ASP A 685 0.16 9.96 -6.35
CA ASP A 685 0.64 10.79 -7.45
C ASP A 685 2.16 10.63 -7.65
N TRP A 686 2.92 10.43 -6.56
CA TRP A 686 4.33 10.04 -6.64
C TRP A 686 4.50 8.68 -7.34
N ILE A 687 3.71 7.67 -6.98
CA ILE A 687 3.75 6.37 -7.66
C ILE A 687 3.37 6.54 -9.13
N GLY A 688 2.30 7.28 -9.45
CA GLY A 688 1.83 7.55 -10.80
C GLY A 688 2.81 8.38 -11.66
N ALA A 689 3.75 9.07 -11.02
CA ALA A 689 4.86 9.75 -11.68
C ALA A 689 6.09 8.86 -11.89
N GLY A 690 6.01 7.57 -11.53
CA GLY A 690 7.08 6.60 -11.73
C GLY A 690 7.85 6.23 -10.46
N ALA A 691 7.39 6.64 -9.28
CA ALA A 691 7.97 6.33 -7.97
C ALA A 691 9.50 6.61 -7.91
N LYS A 692 9.93 7.75 -8.43
CA LYS A 692 11.34 8.11 -8.55
C LYS A 692 11.86 8.81 -7.30
N LEU A 693 13.16 8.67 -7.06
CA LEU A 693 13.94 9.49 -6.14
C LEU A 693 14.68 10.56 -6.93
N ASP A 694 14.46 11.81 -6.60
CA ASP A 694 15.33 12.89 -7.05
C ASP A 694 16.55 12.97 -6.10
N LEU A 695 17.72 12.64 -6.63
CA LEU A 695 18.97 12.64 -5.87
C LEU A 695 19.46 14.07 -5.55
N GLU A 696 18.97 15.08 -6.28
CA GLU A 696 19.24 16.49 -6.03
C GLU A 696 18.32 17.10 -4.98
N SER A 697 17.22 16.42 -4.64
CA SER A 697 16.32 16.86 -3.58
C SER A 697 17.04 16.92 -2.24
N ARG A 698 16.96 18.07 -1.60
CA ARG A 698 17.60 18.33 -0.30
C ARG A 698 16.57 18.30 0.81
N LYS A 699 16.96 17.72 1.94
CA LYS A 699 16.18 17.80 3.18
C LYS A 699 16.12 19.23 3.68
N VAL A 700 15.18 19.47 4.60
CA VAL A 700 15.05 20.74 5.32
C VAL A 700 16.37 21.13 5.99
N ASP A 701 16.72 22.42 5.90
CA ASP A 701 17.90 22.97 6.59
C ASP A 701 17.59 23.25 8.06
N LYS A 702 16.51 23.96 8.33
CA LYS A 702 16.04 24.26 9.69
C LYS A 702 14.52 24.23 9.79
N ILE A 703 14.03 24.03 11.00
CA ILE A 703 12.62 24.23 11.35
C ILE A 703 12.51 25.22 12.51
N GLU A 704 11.40 25.96 12.52
CA GLU A 704 11.02 26.88 13.59
C GLU A 704 9.67 26.48 14.15
N LEU A 705 9.52 26.55 15.46
CA LEU A 705 8.28 26.25 16.17
C LEU A 705 7.71 27.54 16.77
N LEU A 706 6.53 27.91 16.35
CA LEU A 706 5.86 29.16 16.72
C LEU A 706 4.52 28.86 17.44
N PRO A 707 4.07 29.72 18.37
CA PRO A 707 4.75 30.90 18.90
C PRO A 707 5.91 30.51 19.81
N ASN A 708 6.82 31.45 20.02
CA ASN A 708 7.97 31.26 20.91
C ASN A 708 7.53 31.56 22.34
N ASN A 709 7.71 30.59 23.26
CA ASN A 709 7.37 30.64 24.67
C ASN A 709 5.93 31.16 24.95
N PRO A 710 4.90 30.55 24.39
CA PRO A 710 3.51 30.97 24.64
C PRO A 710 3.11 30.80 26.10
N VAL A 711 2.23 31.71 26.56
CA VAL A 711 1.67 31.67 27.91
C VAL A 711 0.16 31.49 27.83
N ALA A 712 -0.33 30.37 28.33
CA ALA A 712 -1.75 30.11 28.49
C ALA A 712 -2.23 30.71 29.82
N GLN A 713 -3.29 31.52 29.76
CA GLN A 713 -3.72 32.32 30.92
C GLN A 713 -4.50 31.54 31.98
N GLU A 714 -5.05 30.38 31.58
CA GLU A 714 -5.80 29.50 32.48
C GLU A 714 -5.72 28.05 32.09
N ILE A 715 -6.07 27.16 33.01
CA ILE A 715 -6.22 25.73 32.77
C ILE A 715 -7.44 25.49 31.87
N GLY A 716 -7.36 24.51 30.96
CA GLY A 716 -8.41 24.21 30.00
C GLY A 716 -8.31 25.01 28.68
N SER A 717 -7.45 26.05 28.62
CA SER A 717 -7.21 26.77 27.39
C SER A 717 -6.40 25.97 26.38
N THR A 718 -6.41 26.39 25.12
CA THR A 718 -5.71 25.71 24.04
C THR A 718 -4.74 26.66 23.34
N GLN A 719 -3.63 26.09 22.83
CA GLN A 719 -2.61 26.79 22.06
C GLN A 719 -2.27 26.02 20.79
N GLN A 720 -2.57 26.59 19.63
CA GLN A 720 -2.09 26.05 18.37
C GLN A 720 -0.61 26.40 18.20
N VAL A 721 0.19 25.40 17.78
CA VAL A 721 1.56 25.65 17.34
C VAL A 721 1.67 25.52 15.81
N ARG A 722 2.65 26.21 15.25
CA ARG A 722 2.97 26.22 13.83
C ARG A 722 4.43 25.82 13.64
N VAL A 723 4.71 24.90 12.70
CA VAL A 723 6.05 24.47 12.33
C VAL A 723 6.37 24.97 10.93
N VAL A 724 7.43 25.76 10.82
CA VAL A 724 7.89 26.33 9.56
C VAL A 724 9.23 25.71 9.17
N ALA A 725 9.33 25.16 7.98
CA ALA A 725 10.53 24.56 7.42
C ALA A 725 11.18 25.51 6.41
N THR A 726 12.49 25.70 6.52
CA THR A 726 13.32 26.43 5.53
C THR A 726 14.25 25.42 4.88
N TYR A 727 14.24 25.38 3.53
CA TYR A 727 15.09 24.52 2.73
C TYR A 727 16.35 25.27 2.23
N PRO A 728 17.41 24.54 1.83
CA PRO A 728 18.67 25.16 1.37
C PRO A 728 18.51 26.05 0.13
N ASP A 729 17.46 25.84 -0.67
CA ASP A 729 17.12 26.67 -1.83
C ASP A 729 16.37 27.96 -1.46
N GLY A 730 16.20 28.24 -0.17
CA GLY A 730 15.46 29.39 0.35
C GLY A 730 13.93 29.19 0.41
N THR A 731 13.42 28.07 -0.07
CA THR A 731 11.97 27.75 0.03
C THR A 731 11.54 27.66 1.50
N VAL A 732 10.46 28.33 1.84
CA VAL A 732 9.83 28.27 3.16
C VAL A 732 8.47 27.62 3.05
N ARG A 733 8.20 26.63 3.92
CA ARG A 733 6.94 25.87 3.93
C ARG A 733 6.36 25.76 5.32
N ASP A 734 5.05 25.81 5.42
CA ASP A 734 4.34 25.35 6.61
C ASP A 734 4.27 23.83 6.59
N VAL A 735 4.83 23.19 7.60
CA VAL A 735 4.88 21.74 7.74
C VAL A 735 4.24 21.25 9.03
N THR A 736 3.38 22.07 9.65
CA THR A 736 2.74 21.80 10.92
C THR A 736 2.03 20.45 10.94
N ARG A 737 1.35 20.09 9.85
CA ARG A 737 0.61 18.84 9.76
C ARG A 737 1.49 17.62 9.51
N GLU A 738 2.62 17.78 8.83
CA GLU A 738 3.61 16.71 8.57
C GLU A 738 4.62 16.57 9.71
N ALA A 739 4.89 17.64 10.46
CA ALA A 739 5.76 17.61 11.62
C ALA A 739 5.17 16.77 12.77
N ILE A 740 6.03 16.11 13.51
CA ILE A 740 5.64 15.39 14.74
C ILE A 740 5.87 16.35 15.89
N VAL A 741 4.78 16.83 16.46
CA VAL A 741 4.76 17.72 17.61
C VAL A 741 4.39 16.92 18.85
N THR A 742 5.11 17.11 19.96
CA THR A 742 4.89 16.40 21.22
C THR A 742 5.06 17.33 22.41
N SER A 743 4.25 17.12 23.46
CA SER A 743 4.47 17.72 24.78
C SER A 743 5.48 16.88 25.56
N GLY A 744 6.46 17.52 26.15
CA GLY A 744 7.43 16.91 27.07
C GLY A 744 6.88 16.71 28.48
N ASN A 745 5.77 17.40 28.82
CA ASN A 745 5.07 17.26 30.11
C ASN A 745 3.56 17.15 29.88
N ARG A 746 3.08 15.92 29.74
CA ARG A 746 1.67 15.65 29.46
C ARG A 746 0.72 15.90 30.65
N ASP A 747 1.25 16.01 31.85
CA ASP A 747 0.45 16.37 33.03
C ASP A 747 0.09 17.85 33.03
N VAL A 748 0.90 18.70 32.37
CA VAL A 748 0.66 20.13 32.24
C VAL A 748 -0.10 20.45 30.96
N ALA A 749 0.29 19.86 29.84
CA ALA A 749 -0.39 20.06 28.55
C ALA A 749 -0.30 18.80 27.69
N GLU A 750 -1.41 18.35 27.14
CA GLU A 750 -1.47 17.30 26.12
C GLU A 750 -1.47 17.91 24.71
N HIS A 751 -1.29 17.06 23.71
CA HIS A 751 -1.23 17.49 22.31
C HIS A 751 -2.02 16.55 21.40
N ASP A 752 -2.58 17.13 20.34
CA ASP A 752 -3.14 16.37 19.25
C ASP A 752 -2.12 16.11 18.12
N LYS A 753 -2.54 15.43 17.06
CA LYS A 753 -1.67 15.11 15.92
C LYS A 753 -1.33 16.30 15.04
N ILE A 754 -2.01 17.43 15.16
CA ILE A 754 -1.87 18.62 14.31
C ILE A 754 -1.32 19.83 15.06
N GLY A 755 -0.77 19.61 16.26
CA GLY A 755 -0.08 20.63 17.01
C GLY A 755 -0.97 21.54 17.87
N LEU A 756 -2.18 21.11 18.20
CA LEU A 756 -3.00 21.78 19.21
C LEU A 756 -2.63 21.25 20.60
N MET A 757 -2.18 22.15 21.47
CA MET A 757 -1.93 21.90 22.88
C MET A 757 -3.18 22.21 23.69
N THR A 758 -3.58 21.33 24.62
CA THR A 758 -4.65 21.55 25.60
C THR A 758 -4.04 21.56 27.00
N THR A 759 -4.24 22.63 27.74
CA THR A 759 -3.66 22.80 29.07
C THR A 759 -4.49 22.06 30.14
N LEU A 760 -3.80 21.33 31.02
CA LEU A 760 -4.43 20.44 32.01
C LEU A 760 -4.13 20.88 33.45
N ARG A 761 -2.98 21.52 33.65
CA ARG A 761 -2.52 21.92 35.00
C ARG A 761 -1.52 23.08 34.86
N ARG A 762 -1.44 23.92 35.86
CA ARG A 762 -0.44 24.97 36.03
C ARG A 762 0.98 24.39 35.99
N GLY A 763 1.89 25.06 35.26
CA GLY A 763 3.28 24.67 35.14
C GLY A 763 3.85 24.92 33.74
N GLU A 764 4.95 24.26 33.42
CA GLU A 764 5.62 24.37 32.14
C GLU A 764 5.60 23.05 31.39
N ALA A 765 5.32 23.11 30.08
CA ALA A 765 5.37 21.99 29.15
C ALA A 765 6.30 22.35 27.99
N PRO A 766 7.51 21.78 27.94
CA PRO A 766 8.34 21.84 26.74
C PRO A 766 7.61 21.21 25.56
N ILE A 767 7.50 21.93 24.44
CA ILE A 767 6.93 21.45 23.20
C ILE A 767 8.08 21.17 22.23
N LEU A 768 8.15 19.98 21.70
CA LEU A 768 9.15 19.55 20.75
C LEU A 768 8.51 19.27 19.39
N ALA A 769 8.99 19.92 18.34
CA ALA A 769 8.68 19.60 16.95
C ALA A 769 9.83 18.86 16.28
N ARG A 770 9.50 17.88 15.43
CA ARG A 770 10.47 17.14 14.60
C ARG A 770 9.95 17.04 13.17
N TYR A 771 10.82 17.34 12.21
CA TYR A 771 10.53 17.21 10.78
C TYR A 771 11.83 16.93 10.00
N GLU A 772 11.84 15.91 9.13
CA GLU A 772 13.00 15.48 8.31
C GLU A 772 14.34 15.39 9.06
N GLY A 773 14.30 14.98 10.33
CA GLY A 773 15.50 14.86 11.18
C GLY A 773 15.96 16.17 11.85
N ARG A 774 15.28 17.30 11.62
CA ARG A 774 15.50 18.55 12.35
C ARG A 774 14.54 18.66 13.53
N TYR A 775 14.95 19.44 14.52
CA TYR A 775 14.22 19.62 15.78
C TYR A 775 14.11 21.11 16.10
N ALA A 776 12.98 21.51 16.65
CA ALA A 776 12.76 22.83 17.26
C ALA A 776 11.95 22.64 18.54
N ALA A 777 12.18 23.50 19.52
CA ALA A 777 11.49 23.46 20.80
C ALA A 777 11.01 24.84 21.21
N THR A 778 9.93 24.88 21.98
CA THR A 778 9.41 26.06 22.69
C THR A 778 8.86 25.59 24.03
N THR A 779 8.56 26.49 24.95
CA THR A 779 7.96 26.14 26.24
C THR A 779 6.60 26.79 26.37
N LEU A 780 5.56 26.00 26.59
CA LEU A 780 4.23 26.49 26.96
C LEU A 780 4.18 26.63 28.48
N THR A 781 3.98 27.86 28.97
CA THR A 781 3.73 28.16 30.39
C THR A 781 2.24 28.24 30.60
N VAL A 782 1.71 27.49 31.58
CA VAL A 782 0.30 27.49 31.96
C VAL A 782 0.16 28.23 33.30
N MET A 783 -0.57 29.32 33.23
CA MET A 783 -0.95 30.11 34.41
C MET A 783 -2.31 29.62 34.96
N GLY A 784 -2.81 30.30 36.01
CA GLY A 784 -4.11 30.01 36.61
C GLY A 784 -4.02 29.07 37.83
N ASP A 785 -5.08 29.07 38.63
CA ASP A 785 -5.23 28.24 39.83
C ASP A 785 -5.95 26.93 39.52
#